data_749afd661fe35d033292825e6abae675
#
_entry.id   749afd661fe35d033292825e6abae675
#
_cell.length_a   1.000
_cell.length_b   1.000
_cell.length_c   1.000
_cell.angle_alpha   90.00
_cell.angle_beta   90.00
_cell.angle_gamma   90.00
#
_symmetry.space_group_name_H-M   'P 1'
#
loop_
_entity.id
_entity.type
_entity.pdbx_description
1 polymer ?
#
loop_
_entity_poly.entity_id
_entity_poly.type
_entity_poly.pdbx_seq_one_letter_code
_entity_poly.pdbx_strand_id
1 'polypeptide(L)'
;MNFGYFDDEKREYVITRPDTPAPWANYLGSPEYGALISNNAGGYSFARSGANGRILRYIFNQFDQPGRYIYLRDNESKDYWSASWQPVGKDLESYKSECHHGTAYTKMLADYSGIHSEVCYYVPLNQTYEVWHLKVTNASACERNLTITGYAEFTNNNNYEQDQVNLQYSQFITSTVFETNRIRHIIHGNLDWVKEGEEVDNKLAISRFFALTGAPVDSYCGDKESFLGRYHGYHNPVGVENGKLSGEMCYNENGCGALAAQMLLKPGETKEIAFLVGMKEHEEAEAICNRYADVAAQCETELKELTGYWYEKLEHFQVHTPSREFDTMINTWNAYNCFMTFIWSRAASFFYCGLRNGYGYRDTVQDIQGVIHLAPEMALEKIRFMLSAQVDNGGGLPLVKFTHNAGHEDTPDDASYVQETGHPAYRADDALWLFPTVYKYIAESGNLAFIDEVIPFANKDEATVYEHLKRALAFSVNHLGPHGLPAGLYADWNDCLRLGKNGESSFVALQFYYAMTILKQFAAYKEDRAYMDYLEEEQEKLGTLINNLCWNEDRFIRGFTEAGEVIGKRTDPEANMWLNPQSWAVISGLATKQQAELAMENVRKRLNTEYGAILMDPPYHLHAFDGALAVIYNPGTKENAGIFSQSQGWLILAEALLGHGDQAFTYFMENAPSAQNDRAEIRKLEPYCYGQFTEGKDSPHFGRSHVHWLTGTASTVMVGCVEGILGMRPDFGGLRIAPSIPADWDQFTIEKDFRGKHLHIVVENPEHVQSGCKALYVNEEKMEDNYIPVEKMTDQTKVRLVMA
;
A
#
# COMPACT_ATOMS: atom_id res chain seq x y z
N MET A 1 1.60 -21.57 -15.17
CA MET A 1 2.02 -20.88 -16.43
C MET A 1 2.73 -19.61 -16.02
N ASN A 2 3.83 -19.26 -16.67
CA ASN A 2 4.55 -18.02 -16.36
C ASN A 2 4.01 -16.89 -17.27
N PHE A 3 3.58 -15.77 -16.69
CA PHE A 3 3.02 -14.60 -17.41
C PHE A 3 4.02 -13.46 -17.54
N GLY A 4 5.15 -13.53 -16.85
CA GLY A 4 6.16 -12.49 -16.86
C GLY A 4 7.37 -12.81 -15.99
N TYR A 5 8.27 -11.86 -15.89
CA TYR A 5 9.52 -11.97 -15.13
C TYR A 5 9.96 -10.64 -14.52
N PHE A 6 10.80 -10.70 -13.49
CA PHE A 6 11.43 -9.53 -12.88
C PHE A 6 12.68 -9.12 -13.67
N ASP A 7 12.74 -7.85 -14.07
CA ASP A 7 13.95 -7.17 -14.55
C ASP A 7 14.49 -6.29 -13.40
N ASP A 8 15.35 -6.88 -12.56
CA ASP A 8 15.84 -6.22 -11.36
C ASP A 8 16.74 -5.01 -11.67
N GLU A 9 17.44 -5.02 -12.81
CA GLU A 9 18.30 -3.90 -13.25
C GLU A 9 17.46 -2.65 -13.58
N LYS A 10 16.30 -2.84 -14.21
CA LYS A 10 15.38 -1.76 -14.57
C LYS A 10 14.34 -1.49 -13.49
N ARG A 11 14.29 -2.34 -12.45
CA ARG A 11 13.23 -2.30 -11.43
C ARG A 11 11.84 -2.38 -12.06
N GLU A 12 11.69 -3.28 -13.02
CA GLU A 12 10.45 -3.56 -13.74
C GLU A 12 9.98 -5.01 -13.52
N TYR A 13 8.66 -5.19 -13.55
CA TYR A 13 8.06 -6.49 -13.79
C TYR A 13 7.51 -6.50 -15.22
N VAL A 14 8.02 -7.40 -16.06
CA VAL A 14 7.68 -7.49 -17.48
C VAL A 14 6.63 -8.59 -17.68
N ILE A 15 5.43 -8.20 -18.09
CA ILE A 15 4.32 -9.10 -18.43
C ILE A 15 4.41 -9.37 -19.92
N THR A 16 4.64 -10.63 -20.28
CA THR A 16 4.90 -11.04 -21.68
C THR A 16 3.67 -11.49 -22.44
N ARG A 17 2.49 -11.51 -21.77
CA ARG A 17 1.20 -11.83 -22.39
C ARG A 17 0.07 -11.11 -21.68
N PRO A 18 -0.87 -10.49 -22.40
CA PRO A 18 -1.86 -9.58 -21.79
C PRO A 18 -3.00 -10.30 -21.08
N ASP A 19 -3.23 -11.59 -21.31
CA ASP A 19 -4.31 -12.41 -20.77
C ASP A 19 -3.97 -13.00 -19.39
N THR A 20 -3.50 -12.12 -18.47
CA THR A 20 -3.20 -12.47 -17.08
C THR A 20 -4.43 -13.02 -16.34
N PRO A 21 -4.26 -13.82 -15.26
CA PRO A 21 -5.38 -14.44 -14.54
C PRO A 21 -6.37 -13.46 -13.90
N ALA A 22 -5.95 -12.22 -13.69
CA ALA A 22 -6.72 -11.07 -13.27
C ALA A 22 -6.06 -9.80 -13.83
N PRO A 23 -6.72 -8.62 -13.80
CA PRO A 23 -6.03 -7.37 -14.09
C PRO A 23 -4.89 -7.14 -13.11
N TRP A 24 -3.66 -7.10 -13.59
CA TRP A 24 -2.47 -6.84 -12.78
C TRP A 24 -2.12 -5.35 -12.83
N ALA A 25 -2.26 -4.70 -11.69
CA ALA A 25 -2.18 -3.26 -11.59
C ALA A 25 -0.83 -2.74 -11.09
N ASN A 26 -0.56 -1.49 -11.44
CA ASN A 26 0.51 -0.67 -10.93
C ASN A 26 -0.02 0.71 -10.52
N TYR A 27 0.69 1.40 -9.64
CA TYR A 27 0.44 2.81 -9.32
C TYR A 27 1.30 3.73 -10.19
N LEU A 28 0.75 4.89 -10.51
CA LEU A 28 1.46 5.98 -11.19
C LEU A 28 1.56 7.17 -10.24
N GLY A 29 2.71 7.81 -10.18
CA GLY A 29 2.81 9.16 -9.73
C GLY A 29 3.17 9.49 -8.31
N SER A 30 2.62 10.61 -7.90
CA SER A 30 2.95 11.40 -6.72
C SER A 30 1.88 11.27 -5.62
N PRO A 31 2.15 11.77 -4.40
CA PRO A 31 1.17 11.79 -3.32
C PRO A 31 -0.09 12.61 -3.58
N GLU A 32 -0.06 13.55 -4.51
CA GLU A 32 -1.20 14.44 -4.82
C GLU A 32 -2.18 13.85 -5.83
N TYR A 33 -1.74 12.85 -6.59
CA TYR A 33 -2.53 12.24 -7.66
C TYR A 33 -2.38 10.73 -7.65
N GLY A 34 -3.45 10.04 -7.31
CA GLY A 34 -3.51 8.58 -7.35
C GLY A 34 -3.98 8.11 -8.71
N ALA A 35 -3.22 7.19 -9.31
CA ALA A 35 -3.63 6.52 -10.53
C ALA A 35 -3.25 5.05 -10.47
N LEU A 36 -4.25 4.19 -10.70
CA LEU A 36 -4.06 2.76 -10.91
C LEU A 36 -4.23 2.44 -12.38
N ILE A 37 -3.33 1.64 -12.91
CA ILE A 37 -3.39 1.14 -14.27
C ILE A 37 -3.10 -0.36 -14.30
N SER A 38 -3.95 -1.14 -14.97
CA SER A 38 -3.70 -2.55 -15.20
C SER A 38 -2.78 -2.78 -16.41
N ASN A 39 -2.34 -4.01 -16.58
CA ASN A 39 -1.60 -4.46 -17.77
C ASN A 39 -2.39 -4.33 -19.10
N ASN A 40 -3.67 -4.00 -19.04
CA ASN A 40 -4.55 -3.73 -20.19
C ASN A 40 -5.09 -2.29 -20.21
N ALA A 41 -4.42 -1.37 -19.50
CA ALA A 41 -4.76 0.05 -19.36
C ALA A 41 -6.11 0.34 -18.67
N GLY A 42 -6.75 -0.67 -18.07
CA GLY A 42 -7.90 -0.50 -17.17
C GLY A 42 -7.51 0.27 -15.91
N GLY A 43 -8.49 0.79 -15.19
CA GLY A 43 -8.24 1.47 -13.92
C GLY A 43 -8.70 2.92 -13.88
N TYR A 44 -8.44 3.58 -12.76
CA TYR A 44 -8.94 4.93 -12.49
C TYR A 44 -7.88 5.87 -11.92
N SER A 45 -8.24 7.14 -11.88
CA SER A 45 -7.42 8.17 -11.24
C SER A 45 -8.25 9.13 -10.40
N PHE A 46 -7.58 9.81 -9.48
CA PHE A 46 -8.17 10.78 -8.58
C PHE A 46 -7.12 11.80 -8.11
N ALA A 47 -7.58 13.00 -7.80
CA ALA A 47 -6.79 14.00 -7.09
C ALA A 47 -7.31 14.12 -5.65
N ARG A 48 -6.44 14.29 -4.66
CA ARG A 48 -6.72 14.41 -3.24
C ARG A 48 -7.23 13.13 -2.58
N SER A 49 -8.40 12.61 -2.99
CA SER A 49 -9.06 11.47 -2.35
C SER A 49 -9.74 10.58 -3.38
N GLY A 50 -9.59 9.28 -3.25
CA GLY A 50 -10.31 8.30 -4.06
C GLY A 50 -11.82 8.34 -3.88
N ALA A 51 -12.31 8.83 -2.72
CA ALA A 51 -13.73 9.01 -2.44
C ALA A 51 -14.30 10.32 -3.00
N ASN A 52 -13.55 11.42 -2.92
CA ASN A 52 -14.02 12.78 -3.24
C ASN A 52 -13.09 13.54 -4.21
N GLY A 53 -12.50 12.86 -5.15
CA GLY A 53 -11.60 13.45 -6.12
C GLY A 53 -11.47 12.65 -7.41
N ARG A 54 -12.43 11.76 -7.69
CA ARG A 54 -12.41 10.89 -8.88
C ARG A 54 -12.37 11.70 -10.16
N ILE A 55 -11.53 11.22 -11.08
CA ILE A 55 -11.36 11.81 -12.42
C ILE A 55 -11.83 10.82 -13.46
N LEU A 56 -11.18 9.66 -13.52
CA LEU A 56 -11.54 8.58 -14.45
C LEU A 56 -12.45 7.57 -13.80
N ARG A 57 -13.46 7.15 -14.55
CA ARG A 57 -14.40 6.10 -14.13
C ARG A 57 -13.78 4.73 -14.32
N TYR A 58 -14.00 3.86 -13.36
CA TYR A 58 -13.68 2.44 -13.42
C TYR A 58 -14.52 1.69 -12.39
N ILE A 59 -15.03 0.53 -12.78
CA ILE A 59 -15.66 -0.44 -11.89
C ILE A 59 -14.99 -1.77 -12.13
N PHE A 60 -14.43 -2.39 -11.08
CA PHE A 60 -13.77 -3.68 -11.19
C PHE A 60 -14.72 -4.73 -11.81
N ASN A 61 -14.33 -5.27 -12.95
CA ASN A 61 -15.11 -6.22 -13.72
C ASN A 61 -14.21 -7.15 -14.56
N GLN A 62 -14.76 -8.21 -15.08
CA GLN A 62 -14.03 -9.22 -15.85
C GLN A 62 -13.43 -8.73 -17.18
N PHE A 63 -13.88 -7.58 -17.69
CA PHE A 63 -13.36 -6.97 -18.92
C PHE A 63 -12.28 -5.91 -18.64
N ASP A 64 -12.01 -5.60 -17.36
CA ASP A 64 -11.08 -4.57 -16.97
C ASP A 64 -11.38 -3.19 -17.60
N GLN A 65 -12.64 -2.76 -17.53
CA GLN A 65 -13.16 -1.59 -18.24
C GLN A 65 -13.93 -0.63 -17.32
N PRO A 66 -13.99 0.68 -17.70
CA PRO A 66 -13.21 1.35 -18.75
C PRO A 66 -11.75 1.57 -18.36
N GLY A 67 -10.97 2.15 -19.31
CA GLY A 67 -9.53 2.37 -19.11
C GLY A 67 -9.03 3.57 -19.90
N ARG A 68 -7.70 3.66 -19.97
CA ARG A 68 -6.95 4.68 -20.72
C ARG A 68 -6.67 4.16 -22.12
N TYR A 69 -7.65 4.31 -23.01
CA TYR A 69 -7.58 3.65 -24.30
C TYR A 69 -6.98 4.52 -25.39
N ILE A 70 -6.06 3.91 -26.17
CA ILE A 70 -5.54 4.49 -27.40
C ILE A 70 -5.83 3.48 -28.51
N TYR A 71 -6.71 3.86 -29.42
CA TYR A 71 -7.05 3.10 -30.61
C TYR A 71 -6.19 3.55 -31.78
N LEU A 72 -5.68 2.58 -32.53
CA LEU A 72 -5.01 2.80 -33.79
C LEU A 72 -5.87 2.21 -34.90
N ARG A 73 -6.21 2.99 -35.92
CA ARG A 73 -7.01 2.58 -37.05
C ARG A 73 -6.25 2.83 -38.32
N ASP A 74 -6.06 1.78 -39.11
CA ASP A 74 -5.54 1.89 -40.47
C ASP A 74 -6.64 2.39 -41.41
N ASN A 75 -6.41 3.52 -42.08
CA ASN A 75 -7.43 4.18 -42.90
C ASN A 75 -7.65 3.49 -44.27
N GLU A 76 -6.70 2.67 -44.71
CA GLU A 76 -6.83 1.91 -45.96
C GLU A 76 -7.61 0.61 -45.74
N SER A 77 -7.19 -0.21 -44.82
CA SER A 77 -7.83 -1.50 -44.49
C SER A 77 -9.11 -1.32 -43.66
N LYS A 78 -9.23 -0.20 -42.95
CA LYS A 78 -10.25 0.11 -41.93
C LYS A 78 -10.16 -0.79 -40.69
N ASP A 79 -9.12 -1.61 -40.60
CA ASP A 79 -8.87 -2.40 -39.41
C ASP A 79 -8.39 -1.50 -38.27
N TYR A 80 -8.74 -1.84 -37.02
CA TYR A 80 -8.33 -1.08 -35.84
C TYR A 80 -8.01 -2.03 -34.65
N TRP A 81 -7.17 -1.54 -33.75
CA TRP A 81 -6.73 -2.25 -32.56
C TRP A 81 -6.45 -1.26 -31.42
N SER A 82 -6.19 -1.78 -30.23
CA SER A 82 -5.78 -0.98 -29.08
C SER A 82 -4.29 -1.10 -28.82
N ALA A 83 -3.62 -0.05 -28.39
CA ALA A 83 -2.22 -0.09 -27.97
C ALA A 83 -1.99 -0.97 -26.73
N SER A 84 -3.03 -1.22 -25.95
CA SER A 84 -3.04 -2.00 -24.70
C SER A 84 -3.70 -3.36 -24.79
N TRP A 85 -3.84 -3.96 -25.98
CA TRP A 85 -4.61 -5.16 -26.31
C TRP A 85 -6.11 -4.99 -26.05
N GLN A 86 -6.56 -4.88 -24.82
CA GLN A 86 -7.92 -4.44 -24.49
C GLN A 86 -8.07 -2.95 -24.81
N PRO A 87 -9.28 -2.47 -25.16
CA PRO A 87 -10.55 -3.21 -25.18
C PRO A 87 -10.84 -3.98 -26.47
N VAL A 88 -10.09 -3.80 -27.56
CA VAL A 88 -10.39 -4.44 -28.84
C VAL A 88 -10.14 -5.96 -28.82
N GLY A 89 -9.05 -6.41 -28.18
CA GLY A 89 -8.79 -7.83 -27.93
C GLY A 89 -8.48 -8.62 -29.20
N LYS A 90 -7.53 -8.16 -30.02
CA LYS A 90 -7.08 -8.90 -31.21
C LYS A 90 -6.52 -10.27 -30.84
N ASP A 91 -6.59 -11.22 -31.77
CA ASP A 91 -6.04 -12.55 -31.60
C ASP A 91 -4.54 -12.52 -31.28
N LEU A 92 -4.14 -13.19 -30.20
CA LEU A 92 -2.77 -13.21 -29.68
C LEU A 92 -1.78 -13.95 -30.60
N GLU A 93 -2.22 -14.68 -31.62
CA GLU A 93 -1.34 -15.22 -32.65
C GLU A 93 -0.78 -14.09 -33.53
N SER A 94 -1.58 -13.05 -33.79
CA SER A 94 -1.24 -11.90 -34.64
C SER A 94 -0.87 -10.64 -33.89
N TYR A 95 -1.27 -10.51 -32.62
CA TYR A 95 -0.99 -9.36 -31.75
C TYR A 95 0.04 -9.76 -30.69
N LYS A 96 1.18 -9.08 -30.67
CA LYS A 96 2.22 -9.28 -29.67
C LYS A 96 2.30 -8.06 -28.77
N SER A 97 2.39 -8.29 -27.48
CA SER A 97 2.54 -7.19 -26.52
C SER A 97 3.36 -7.59 -25.32
N GLU A 98 3.98 -6.58 -24.73
CA GLU A 98 4.59 -6.63 -23.41
C GLU A 98 4.07 -5.46 -22.58
N CYS A 99 3.89 -5.68 -21.29
CA CYS A 99 3.62 -4.59 -20.34
C CYS A 99 4.73 -4.56 -19.30
N HIS A 100 5.38 -3.41 -19.14
CA HIS A 100 6.44 -3.17 -18.17
C HIS A 100 5.88 -2.30 -17.05
N HIS A 101 5.62 -2.89 -15.90
CA HIS A 101 5.32 -2.14 -14.69
C HIS A 101 6.62 -1.77 -13.99
N GLY A 102 6.92 -0.49 -13.91
CA GLY A 102 8.06 0.06 -13.18
C GLY A 102 7.63 0.82 -11.93
N THR A 103 8.59 1.43 -11.25
CA THR A 103 8.29 2.29 -10.10
C THR A 103 7.68 3.62 -10.57
N ALA A 104 6.38 3.78 -10.35
CA ALA A 104 5.54 4.94 -10.71
C ALA A 104 5.28 5.17 -12.21
N TYR A 105 5.58 4.20 -13.08
CA TYR A 105 5.21 4.26 -14.49
C TYR A 105 4.81 2.88 -15.01
N THR A 106 4.12 2.86 -16.15
CA THR A 106 3.79 1.63 -16.89
C THR A 106 4.01 1.87 -18.36
N LYS A 107 4.75 0.96 -19.02
CA LYS A 107 4.93 0.97 -20.49
C LYS A 107 4.20 -0.21 -21.09
N MET A 108 3.52 0.01 -22.19
CA MET A 108 2.88 -1.02 -22.99
C MET A 108 3.44 -0.97 -24.40
N LEU A 109 3.98 -2.09 -24.85
CA LEU A 109 4.52 -2.27 -26.18
C LEU A 109 3.59 -3.21 -26.95
N ALA A 110 3.31 -2.90 -28.21
CA ALA A 110 2.48 -3.76 -29.03
C ALA A 110 2.93 -3.76 -30.51
N ASP A 111 2.92 -4.95 -31.09
CA ASP A 111 3.17 -5.16 -32.51
C ASP A 111 1.93 -5.79 -33.17
N TYR A 112 1.33 -5.07 -34.11
CA TYR A 112 0.21 -5.55 -34.89
C TYR A 112 0.20 -4.95 -36.28
N SER A 113 -0.08 -5.77 -37.30
CA SER A 113 -0.22 -5.32 -38.71
C SER A 113 0.96 -4.50 -39.24
N GLY A 114 2.20 -4.77 -38.78
CA GLY A 114 3.41 -4.04 -39.17
C GLY A 114 3.55 -2.65 -38.55
N ILE A 115 2.77 -2.35 -37.52
CA ILE A 115 2.90 -1.15 -36.69
C ILE A 115 3.37 -1.55 -35.31
N HIS A 116 4.44 -0.93 -34.84
CA HIS A 116 4.91 -0.99 -33.47
C HIS A 116 4.41 0.25 -32.71
N SER A 117 3.80 0.05 -31.54
CA SER A 117 3.40 1.12 -30.64
C SER A 117 4.00 0.92 -29.25
N GLU A 118 4.46 2.02 -28.64
CA GLU A 118 4.88 2.10 -27.25
C GLU A 118 4.10 3.22 -26.56
N VAL A 119 3.44 2.90 -25.45
CA VAL A 119 2.78 3.90 -24.61
C VAL A 119 3.40 3.86 -23.22
N CYS A 120 3.91 5.01 -22.76
CA CYS A 120 4.37 5.19 -21.39
C CYS A 120 3.35 6.04 -20.62
N TYR A 121 2.77 5.45 -19.57
CA TYR A 121 1.83 6.08 -18.66
C TYR A 121 2.56 6.48 -17.39
N TYR A 122 2.45 7.74 -16.96
CA TYR A 122 3.04 8.24 -15.72
C TYR A 122 2.35 9.53 -15.25
N VAL A 123 2.59 9.92 -14.00
CA VAL A 123 2.20 11.22 -13.43
C VAL A 123 3.47 12.00 -13.13
N PRO A 124 3.69 13.19 -13.72
CA PRO A 124 4.87 14.01 -13.38
C PRO A 124 4.87 14.40 -11.90
N LEU A 125 6.05 14.56 -11.32
CA LEU A 125 6.21 14.93 -9.92
C LEU A 125 5.47 16.24 -9.59
N ASN A 126 4.75 16.23 -8.46
CA ASN A 126 3.99 17.39 -7.94
C ASN A 126 2.89 17.89 -8.91
N GLN A 127 2.40 17.03 -9.79
CA GLN A 127 1.30 17.36 -10.71
C GLN A 127 0.03 16.57 -10.40
N THR A 128 -1.11 17.11 -10.83
CA THR A 128 -2.43 16.49 -10.72
C THR A 128 -3.00 16.14 -12.10
N TYR A 129 -2.14 15.63 -12.97
CA TYR A 129 -2.50 15.07 -14.27
C TYR A 129 -1.54 13.94 -14.65
N GLU A 130 -2.00 13.03 -15.44
CA GLU A 130 -1.22 11.93 -16.02
C GLU A 130 -0.92 12.19 -17.49
N VAL A 131 0.18 11.61 -17.97
CA VAL A 131 0.68 11.66 -19.33
C VAL A 131 0.62 10.26 -19.93
N TRP A 132 0.06 10.16 -21.14
CA TRP A 132 0.09 8.95 -21.97
C TRP A 132 0.96 9.24 -23.19
N HIS A 133 2.24 9.00 -23.07
CA HIS A 133 3.22 9.25 -24.12
C HIS A 133 3.24 8.09 -25.12
N LEU A 134 2.72 8.33 -26.32
CA LEU A 134 2.63 7.35 -27.38
C LEU A 134 3.71 7.57 -28.43
N LYS A 135 4.45 6.50 -28.76
CA LYS A 135 5.34 6.39 -29.93
C LYS A 135 4.74 5.38 -30.89
N VAL A 136 4.68 5.72 -32.18
CA VAL A 136 4.18 4.84 -33.24
C VAL A 136 5.24 4.72 -34.33
N THR A 137 5.69 3.51 -34.60
CA THR A 137 6.69 3.19 -35.63
C THR A 137 6.07 2.33 -36.73
N ASN A 138 6.24 2.75 -37.97
CA ASN A 138 5.87 1.93 -39.12
C ASN A 138 6.98 0.94 -39.45
N ALA A 139 6.86 -0.30 -39.04
CA ALA A 139 7.78 -1.41 -39.30
C ALA A 139 7.48 -2.10 -40.65
N SER A 140 6.45 -1.68 -41.41
CA SER A 140 6.10 -2.25 -42.69
C SER A 140 6.90 -1.61 -43.84
N ALA A 141 6.83 -2.22 -45.02
CA ALA A 141 7.54 -1.76 -46.22
C ALA A 141 6.81 -0.65 -47.00
N CYS A 142 5.59 -0.28 -46.61
CA CYS A 142 4.76 0.72 -47.28
C CYS A 142 4.41 1.88 -46.34
N GLU A 143 4.07 3.02 -46.92
CA GLU A 143 3.53 4.15 -46.16
C GLU A 143 2.20 3.75 -45.52
N ARG A 144 1.95 4.17 -44.29
CA ARG A 144 0.74 3.89 -43.51
C ARG A 144 0.06 5.18 -43.09
N ASN A 145 -1.24 5.22 -43.27
CA ASN A 145 -2.09 6.33 -42.84
C ASN A 145 -3.01 5.86 -41.72
N LEU A 146 -2.72 6.31 -40.49
CA LEU A 146 -3.42 5.89 -39.29
C LEU A 146 -4.26 7.03 -38.71
N THR A 147 -5.41 6.68 -38.16
CA THR A 147 -6.14 7.55 -37.22
C THR A 147 -5.83 7.05 -35.82
N ILE A 148 -5.25 7.91 -34.98
CA ILE A 148 -4.97 7.62 -33.56
C ILE A 148 -6.05 8.30 -32.73
N THR A 149 -6.78 7.53 -31.91
CA THR A 149 -7.86 8.05 -31.06
C THR A 149 -7.56 7.71 -29.60
N GLY A 150 -7.33 8.75 -28.78
CA GLY A 150 -7.29 8.60 -27.32
C GLY A 150 -8.69 8.70 -26.73
N TYR A 151 -8.99 7.90 -25.70
CA TYR A 151 -10.27 7.88 -25.00
C TYR A 151 -10.10 7.79 -23.50
N ALA A 152 -10.80 8.68 -22.77
CA ALA A 152 -10.91 8.67 -21.32
C ALA A 152 -12.38 8.85 -20.90
N GLU A 153 -12.86 8.08 -19.93
CA GLU A 153 -14.21 8.24 -19.39
C GLU A 153 -14.17 8.97 -18.04
N PHE A 154 -14.86 10.10 -17.96
CA PHE A 154 -14.93 10.90 -16.74
C PHE A 154 -16.02 10.38 -15.80
N THR A 155 -15.80 10.58 -14.49
CA THR A 155 -16.89 10.49 -13.51
C THR A 155 -17.76 11.74 -13.58
N ASN A 156 -19.08 11.60 -13.41
CA ASN A 156 -20.02 12.73 -13.43
C ASN A 156 -20.14 13.42 -12.07
N ASN A 157 -19.48 12.86 -11.04
CA ASN A 157 -19.39 13.47 -9.71
C ASN A 157 -17.98 13.27 -9.14
N ASN A 158 -17.51 14.18 -8.32
CA ASN A 158 -16.26 14.02 -7.57
C ASN A 158 -16.37 12.90 -6.54
N ASN A 159 -17.54 12.77 -5.90
CA ASN A 159 -17.82 11.69 -4.96
C ASN A 159 -18.11 10.38 -5.72
N TYR A 160 -17.34 9.35 -5.42
CA TYR A 160 -17.44 8.04 -6.07
C TYR A 160 -18.82 7.40 -5.91
N GLU A 161 -19.37 7.41 -4.71
CA GLU A 161 -20.67 6.81 -4.44
C GLU A 161 -21.80 7.53 -5.20
N GLN A 162 -21.79 8.87 -5.20
CA GLN A 162 -22.76 9.66 -5.94
C GLN A 162 -22.67 9.40 -7.45
N ASP A 163 -21.46 9.23 -7.99
CA ASP A 163 -21.26 8.90 -9.40
C ASP A 163 -21.87 7.54 -9.76
N GLN A 164 -21.79 6.54 -8.85
CA GLN A 164 -22.20 5.18 -9.13
C GLN A 164 -23.69 4.91 -8.88
N VAL A 165 -24.28 5.50 -7.84
CA VAL A 165 -25.63 5.12 -7.38
C VAL A 165 -26.68 6.23 -7.51
N ASN A 166 -26.26 7.49 -7.73
CA ASN A 166 -27.16 8.61 -7.84
C ASN A 166 -27.18 9.20 -9.27
N LEU A 167 -27.43 8.36 -10.25
CA LEU A 167 -27.37 8.72 -11.66
C LEU A 167 -28.34 9.87 -12.02
N GLN A 168 -29.54 9.86 -11.43
CA GLN A 168 -30.56 10.89 -11.67
C GLN A 168 -30.14 12.29 -11.22
N TYR A 169 -29.09 12.40 -10.41
CA TYR A 169 -28.49 13.69 -10.03
C TYR A 169 -27.20 13.94 -10.80
N SER A 170 -26.27 12.96 -10.77
CA SER A 170 -24.93 13.14 -11.30
C SER A 170 -24.87 13.40 -12.80
N GLN A 171 -25.80 12.88 -13.60
CA GLN A 171 -25.88 13.16 -15.04
C GLN A 171 -26.31 14.61 -15.34
N PHE A 172 -27.16 15.20 -14.51
CA PHE A 172 -27.74 16.53 -14.79
C PHE A 172 -26.88 17.72 -14.34
N ILE A 173 -25.73 17.45 -13.72
CA ILE A 173 -24.78 18.48 -13.24
C ILE A 173 -23.50 18.53 -14.09
N THR A 174 -23.44 17.85 -15.22
CA THR A 174 -22.23 17.73 -16.04
C THR A 174 -22.42 18.21 -17.45
N SER A 175 -21.33 18.73 -18.00
CA SER A 175 -21.21 19.07 -19.41
C SER A 175 -19.76 18.93 -19.89
N THR A 176 -19.56 18.81 -21.19
CA THR A 176 -18.23 18.87 -21.82
C THR A 176 -18.15 20.01 -22.82
N VAL A 177 -16.97 20.57 -23.01
CA VAL A 177 -16.67 21.62 -23.96
C VAL A 177 -15.35 21.32 -24.68
N PHE A 178 -15.31 21.45 -26.00
CA PHE A 178 -14.08 21.36 -26.77
C PHE A 178 -13.40 22.72 -26.91
N GLU A 179 -12.11 22.76 -26.62
CA GLU A 179 -11.30 23.99 -26.68
C GLU A 179 -9.94 23.69 -27.33
N THR A 180 -9.74 24.14 -28.54
CA THR A 180 -8.47 24.06 -29.29
C THR A 180 -7.93 22.62 -29.44
N ASN A 181 -7.36 22.06 -28.41
CA ASN A 181 -6.71 20.73 -28.41
C ASN A 181 -7.15 19.85 -27.23
N ARG A 182 -8.17 20.25 -26.49
CA ARG A 182 -8.63 19.55 -25.29
C ARG A 182 -10.16 19.57 -25.16
N ILE A 183 -10.65 18.55 -24.45
CA ILE A 183 -12.02 18.49 -23.93
C ILE A 183 -11.95 18.81 -22.46
N ARG A 184 -12.73 19.78 -22.03
CA ARG A 184 -12.96 20.09 -20.61
C ARG A 184 -14.27 19.48 -20.19
N HIS A 185 -14.25 18.75 -19.06
CA HIS A 185 -15.43 18.17 -18.42
C HIS A 185 -15.72 18.95 -17.14
N ILE A 186 -16.93 19.50 -17.03
CA ILE A 186 -17.37 20.43 -16.00
C ILE A 186 -18.41 19.75 -15.13
N ILE A 187 -18.28 19.87 -13.81
CA ILE A 187 -19.29 19.46 -12.83
C ILE A 187 -19.81 20.71 -12.13
N HIS A 188 -21.08 21.02 -12.32
CA HIS A 188 -21.72 22.23 -11.78
C HIS A 188 -22.15 22.12 -10.31
N GLY A 189 -22.04 20.96 -9.66
CA GLY A 189 -22.53 20.70 -8.32
C GLY A 189 -21.62 21.17 -7.16
N ASN A 190 -20.48 21.76 -7.44
CA ASN A 190 -19.49 22.16 -6.43
C ASN A 190 -19.72 23.59 -5.94
N LEU A 191 -20.86 23.85 -5.28
CA LEU A 191 -21.22 25.17 -4.76
C LEU A 191 -20.24 25.69 -3.69
N ASP A 192 -19.50 24.81 -3.01
CA ASP A 192 -18.50 25.20 -2.01
C ASP A 192 -17.39 26.13 -2.55
N TRP A 193 -17.28 26.24 -3.85
CA TRP A 193 -16.28 27.05 -4.55
C TRP A 193 -16.81 28.39 -5.05
N VAL A 194 -18.14 28.60 -4.94
CA VAL A 194 -18.83 29.81 -5.38
C VAL A 194 -19.31 30.57 -4.15
N LYS A 195 -18.85 31.81 -3.97
CA LYS A 195 -19.29 32.65 -2.86
C LYS A 195 -20.71 33.16 -3.11
N GLU A 196 -21.43 33.42 -2.02
CA GLU A 196 -22.78 33.99 -2.10
C GLU A 196 -22.76 35.31 -2.88
N GLY A 197 -23.60 35.38 -3.92
CA GLY A 197 -23.69 36.54 -4.79
C GLY A 197 -22.79 36.54 -6.03
N GLU A 198 -21.92 35.53 -6.17
CA GLU A 198 -21.14 35.30 -7.41
C GLU A 198 -21.96 34.47 -8.40
N GLU A 199 -21.80 34.78 -9.69
CA GLU A 199 -22.37 33.93 -10.74
C GLU A 199 -21.68 32.54 -10.71
N VAL A 200 -22.46 31.47 -10.81
CA VAL A 200 -21.95 30.11 -11.01
C VAL A 200 -21.43 30.01 -12.44
N ASP A 201 -20.25 30.58 -12.70
CA ASP A 201 -19.60 30.52 -13.98
C ASP A 201 -18.90 29.16 -14.15
N ASN A 202 -19.01 28.60 -15.36
CA ASN A 202 -18.28 27.41 -15.78
C ASN A 202 -16.74 27.52 -15.65
N LYS A 203 -16.21 28.74 -15.50
CA LYS A 203 -14.78 28.97 -15.26
C LYS A 203 -14.33 28.67 -13.84
N LEU A 204 -15.23 28.74 -12.86
CA LEU A 204 -14.93 28.49 -11.44
C LEU A 204 -15.13 27.03 -11.04
N ALA A 205 -15.82 26.23 -11.85
CA ALA A 205 -15.99 24.81 -11.59
C ALA A 205 -14.65 24.06 -11.72
N ILE A 206 -14.32 23.18 -10.77
CA ILE A 206 -13.21 22.24 -10.95
C ILE A 206 -13.47 21.47 -12.24
N SER A 207 -12.61 21.68 -13.21
CA SER A 207 -12.73 21.00 -14.48
C SER A 207 -11.69 19.90 -14.63
N ARG A 208 -12.14 18.76 -15.13
CA ARG A 208 -11.25 17.76 -15.67
C ARG A 208 -10.94 18.12 -17.10
N PHE A 209 -9.77 17.71 -17.57
CA PHE A 209 -9.42 17.92 -18.97
C PHE A 209 -8.84 16.63 -19.56
N PHE A 210 -9.04 16.47 -20.86
CA PHE A 210 -8.37 15.49 -21.71
C PHE A 210 -7.83 16.20 -22.93
N ALA A 211 -6.52 16.19 -23.13
CA ALA A 211 -5.84 16.96 -24.18
C ALA A 211 -4.97 16.07 -25.06
N LEU A 212 -4.77 16.51 -26.30
CA LEU A 212 -3.82 15.93 -27.25
C LEU A 212 -2.73 16.96 -27.56
N THR A 213 -1.47 16.52 -27.51
CA THR A 213 -0.28 17.32 -27.82
C THR A 213 0.64 16.58 -28.79
N GLY A 214 1.48 17.31 -29.53
CA GLY A 214 2.38 16.75 -30.57
C GLY A 214 1.74 16.56 -31.94
N ALA A 215 0.42 16.70 -32.06
CA ALA A 215 -0.30 16.68 -33.32
C ALA A 215 -1.56 17.58 -33.24
N PRO A 216 -2.06 18.09 -34.37
CA PRO A 216 -3.35 18.79 -34.40
C PRO A 216 -4.51 17.79 -34.16
N VAL A 217 -5.55 18.23 -33.48
CA VAL A 217 -6.78 17.46 -33.33
C VAL A 217 -7.55 17.50 -34.68
N ASP A 218 -7.78 16.30 -35.23
CA ASP A 218 -8.56 16.13 -36.46
C ASP A 218 -10.08 16.11 -36.20
N SER A 219 -10.46 15.38 -35.14
CA SER A 219 -11.84 15.25 -34.69
C SER A 219 -11.94 14.95 -33.20
N TYR A 220 -13.10 15.21 -32.60
CA TYR A 220 -13.32 15.11 -31.18
C TYR A 220 -14.74 14.61 -30.85
N CYS A 221 -14.93 14.09 -29.63
CA CYS A 221 -16.24 13.77 -29.06
C CYS A 221 -16.17 13.82 -27.53
N GLY A 222 -17.09 14.54 -26.91
CA GLY A 222 -17.22 14.69 -25.46
C GLY A 222 -18.37 13.89 -24.87
N ASP A 223 -19.19 13.26 -25.71
CA ASP A 223 -20.35 12.48 -25.31
C ASP A 223 -20.09 10.98 -25.47
N LYS A 224 -20.30 10.22 -24.39
CA LYS A 224 -19.97 8.78 -24.35
C LYS A 224 -20.87 7.97 -25.32
N GLU A 225 -22.19 8.25 -25.35
CA GLU A 225 -23.11 7.50 -26.22
C GLU A 225 -22.79 7.73 -27.69
N SER A 226 -22.46 8.96 -28.06
CA SER A 226 -22.08 9.32 -29.42
C SER A 226 -20.73 8.72 -29.83
N PHE A 227 -19.80 8.54 -28.89
CA PHE A 227 -18.53 7.88 -29.14
C PHE A 227 -18.68 6.36 -29.32
N LEU A 228 -19.36 5.70 -28.37
CA LEU A 228 -19.52 4.25 -28.38
C LEU A 228 -20.55 3.80 -29.44
N GLY A 229 -21.67 4.48 -29.52
CA GLY A 229 -22.86 4.03 -30.27
C GLY A 229 -23.78 3.17 -29.41
N ARG A 230 -25.07 3.17 -29.74
CA ARG A 230 -26.08 2.37 -29.05
C ARG A 230 -25.79 0.87 -29.19
N TYR A 231 -25.76 0.16 -28.07
CA TYR A 231 -25.47 -1.28 -27.99
C TYR A 231 -24.07 -1.69 -28.47
N HIS A 232 -23.16 -0.72 -28.66
CA HIS A 232 -21.74 -0.95 -28.88
C HIS A 232 -20.98 -0.85 -27.55
N GLY A 233 -19.80 -1.48 -27.50
CA GLY A 233 -18.90 -1.43 -26.35
C GLY A 233 -17.56 -0.76 -26.67
N TYR A 234 -16.68 -0.75 -25.69
CA TYR A 234 -15.31 -0.21 -25.89
C TYR A 234 -14.50 -1.00 -26.93
N HIS A 235 -14.85 -2.25 -27.23
CA HIS A 235 -14.18 -3.08 -28.24
C HIS A 235 -14.55 -2.71 -29.69
N ASN A 236 -15.68 -2.04 -29.90
CA ASN A 236 -16.20 -1.65 -31.22
C ASN A 236 -16.91 -0.29 -31.21
N PRO A 237 -16.23 0.80 -30.75
CA PRO A 237 -16.87 2.11 -30.70
C PRO A 237 -17.04 2.69 -32.11
N VAL A 238 -18.24 3.18 -32.38
CA VAL A 238 -18.64 3.76 -33.69
C VAL A 238 -17.69 4.89 -34.12
N GLY A 239 -17.22 5.71 -33.17
CA GLY A 239 -16.26 6.78 -33.44
C GLY A 239 -14.94 6.28 -34.05
N VAL A 240 -14.47 5.09 -33.60
CA VAL A 240 -13.26 4.47 -34.14
C VAL A 240 -13.55 3.76 -35.46
N GLU A 241 -14.65 3.01 -35.54
CA GLU A 241 -15.05 2.31 -36.77
C GLU A 241 -15.20 3.27 -37.96
N ASN A 242 -15.80 4.43 -37.73
CA ASN A 242 -15.98 5.46 -38.75
C ASN A 242 -14.68 6.19 -39.11
N GLY A 243 -13.64 6.12 -38.27
CA GLY A 243 -12.38 6.82 -38.45
C GLY A 243 -12.48 8.34 -38.29
N LYS A 244 -13.60 8.82 -37.77
CA LYS A 244 -13.85 10.25 -37.45
C LYS A 244 -14.85 10.35 -36.31
N LEU A 245 -14.53 11.17 -35.33
CA LEU A 245 -15.39 11.45 -34.18
C LEU A 245 -16.53 12.44 -34.56
N SER A 246 -17.66 12.36 -33.86
CA SER A 246 -18.92 13.03 -34.20
C SER A 246 -18.91 14.55 -34.03
N GLY A 247 -18.03 15.08 -33.16
CA GLY A 247 -18.05 16.48 -32.73
C GLY A 247 -19.08 16.81 -31.65
N GLU A 248 -19.85 15.80 -31.19
CA GLU A 248 -20.87 15.99 -30.15
C GLU A 248 -20.24 16.21 -28.78
N MET A 249 -20.83 17.12 -27.98
CA MET A 249 -20.46 17.41 -26.60
C MET A 249 -21.55 16.92 -25.66
N CYS A 250 -21.15 16.45 -24.50
CA CYS A 250 -22.05 16.00 -23.45
C CYS A 250 -22.79 17.17 -22.80
N TYR A 251 -24.09 17.00 -22.61
CA TYR A 251 -24.92 17.86 -21.77
C TYR A 251 -26.03 17.03 -21.14
N ASN A 252 -25.98 16.90 -19.81
CA ASN A 252 -26.91 16.05 -19.04
C ASN A 252 -26.82 14.54 -19.35
N GLU A 253 -25.64 14.07 -19.71
CA GLU A 253 -25.35 12.65 -20.01
C GLU A 253 -23.96 12.24 -19.43
N ASN A 254 -23.41 11.11 -19.86
CA ASN A 254 -22.08 10.69 -19.44
C ASN A 254 -21.01 11.31 -20.30
N GLY A 255 -20.13 12.09 -19.67
CA GLY A 255 -19.02 12.76 -20.32
C GLY A 255 -17.83 11.84 -20.60
N CYS A 256 -17.18 12.04 -21.74
CA CYS A 256 -15.90 11.42 -22.07
C CYS A 256 -14.94 12.43 -22.71
N GLY A 257 -13.67 12.09 -22.76
CA GLY A 257 -12.66 12.73 -23.59
C GLY A 257 -12.30 11.77 -24.73
N ALA A 258 -12.69 12.11 -25.97
CA ALA A 258 -12.22 11.41 -27.15
C ALA A 258 -11.62 12.41 -28.14
N LEU A 259 -10.33 12.26 -28.45
CA LEU A 259 -9.58 13.12 -29.38
C LEU A 259 -8.85 12.26 -30.39
N ALA A 260 -8.95 12.63 -31.66
CA ALA A 260 -8.30 11.92 -32.76
C ALA A 260 -7.31 12.79 -33.53
N ALA A 261 -6.21 12.17 -33.98
CA ALA A 261 -5.22 12.76 -34.88
C ALA A 261 -4.96 11.85 -36.06
N GLN A 262 -4.69 12.44 -37.22
CA GLN A 262 -4.19 11.70 -38.39
C GLN A 262 -2.67 11.58 -38.33
N MET A 263 -2.16 10.39 -38.64
CA MET A 263 -0.73 10.10 -38.59
C MET A 263 -0.29 9.35 -39.85
N LEU A 264 0.41 10.06 -40.75
CA LEU A 264 1.03 9.48 -41.92
C LEU A 264 2.46 9.08 -41.58
N LEU A 265 2.82 7.80 -41.80
CA LEU A 265 4.12 7.22 -41.45
C LEU A 265 4.76 6.56 -42.66
N LYS A 266 5.96 7.00 -43.04
CA LYS A 266 6.79 6.33 -44.01
C LYS A 266 7.37 5.02 -43.43
N PRO A 267 7.85 4.07 -44.25
CA PRO A 267 8.56 2.90 -43.77
C PRO A 267 9.74 3.27 -42.87
N GLY A 268 9.78 2.67 -41.65
CA GLY A 268 10.79 2.97 -40.62
C GLY A 268 10.60 4.29 -39.86
N GLU A 269 9.60 5.10 -40.18
CA GLU A 269 9.36 6.37 -39.48
C GLU A 269 8.67 6.15 -38.14
N THR A 270 9.12 6.89 -37.11
CA THR A 270 8.51 6.98 -35.77
C THR A 270 7.95 8.39 -35.58
N LYS A 271 6.73 8.50 -35.02
CA LYS A 271 6.13 9.75 -34.54
C LYS A 271 5.66 9.61 -33.11
N GLU A 272 5.70 10.73 -32.39
CA GLU A 272 5.36 10.80 -30.99
C GLU A 272 4.27 11.85 -30.74
N ILE A 273 3.30 11.47 -29.90
CA ILE A 273 2.25 12.35 -29.40
C ILE A 273 2.01 12.03 -27.92
N ALA A 274 1.34 12.94 -27.20
CA ALA A 274 0.91 12.63 -25.85
C ALA A 274 -0.56 13.03 -25.62
N PHE A 275 -1.26 12.18 -24.88
CA PHE A 275 -2.54 12.52 -24.27
C PHE A 275 -2.30 12.91 -22.81
N LEU A 276 -2.97 13.95 -22.35
CA LEU A 276 -2.91 14.44 -20.98
C LEU A 276 -4.30 14.37 -20.37
N VAL A 277 -4.41 13.83 -19.16
CA VAL A 277 -5.69 13.79 -18.44
C VAL A 277 -5.49 14.16 -16.97
N GLY A 278 -6.35 15.06 -16.45
CA GLY A 278 -6.22 15.48 -15.06
C GLY A 278 -7.32 16.41 -14.60
N MET A 279 -7.08 17.02 -13.44
CA MET A 279 -7.98 18.00 -12.83
C MET A 279 -7.20 19.28 -12.53
N LYS A 280 -7.52 20.35 -13.23
CA LYS A 280 -6.88 21.66 -13.11
C LYS A 280 -7.87 22.79 -13.41
N GLU A 281 -7.53 24.00 -13.00
CA GLU A 281 -8.19 25.18 -13.48
C GLU A 281 -7.94 25.38 -14.99
N HIS A 282 -8.85 26.05 -15.67
CA HIS A 282 -8.85 26.18 -17.12
C HIS A 282 -7.54 26.77 -17.67
N GLU A 283 -7.06 27.86 -17.08
CA GLU A 283 -5.83 28.54 -17.51
C GLU A 283 -4.57 27.68 -17.25
N GLU A 284 -4.54 26.94 -16.15
CA GLU A 284 -3.46 26.02 -15.85
C GLU A 284 -3.39 24.86 -16.85
N ALA A 285 -4.54 24.28 -17.24
CA ALA A 285 -4.61 23.22 -18.23
C ALA A 285 -4.05 23.66 -19.59
N GLU A 286 -4.30 24.92 -20.01
CA GLU A 286 -3.71 25.48 -21.22
C GLU A 286 -2.20 25.64 -21.12
N ALA A 287 -1.71 26.16 -19.99
CA ALA A 287 -0.28 26.32 -19.75
C ALA A 287 0.44 24.96 -19.71
N ILE A 288 -0.20 23.92 -19.17
CA ILE A 288 0.30 22.54 -19.18
C ILE A 288 0.44 22.05 -20.63
N CYS A 289 -0.59 22.13 -21.45
CA CYS A 289 -0.55 21.69 -22.85
C CYS A 289 0.59 22.36 -23.63
N ASN A 290 0.84 23.64 -23.39
CA ASN A 290 1.89 24.41 -24.08
C ASN A 290 3.33 23.91 -23.70
N ARG A 291 3.52 23.30 -22.54
CA ARG A 291 4.82 22.70 -22.16
C ARG A 291 5.22 21.52 -23.06
N TYR A 292 4.25 20.84 -23.66
CA TYR A 292 4.49 19.70 -24.55
C TYR A 292 4.61 20.10 -26.03
N ALA A 293 5.13 21.29 -26.32
CA ALA A 293 5.44 21.71 -27.69
C ALA A 293 6.49 20.76 -28.35
N ASP A 294 7.45 20.27 -27.56
CA ASP A 294 8.33 19.14 -27.90
C ASP A 294 7.97 17.98 -26.96
N VAL A 295 7.09 17.11 -27.42
CA VAL A 295 6.57 15.98 -26.63
C VAL A 295 7.68 15.05 -26.18
N ALA A 296 8.62 14.68 -27.07
CA ALA A 296 9.69 13.74 -26.78
C ALA A 296 10.60 14.25 -25.65
N ALA A 297 11.10 15.50 -25.78
CA ALA A 297 12.00 16.08 -24.79
C ALA A 297 11.33 16.31 -23.43
N GLN A 298 10.06 16.77 -23.44
CA GLN A 298 9.32 17.00 -22.19
C GLN A 298 9.06 15.68 -21.45
N CYS A 299 8.56 14.65 -22.14
CA CYS A 299 8.25 13.35 -21.54
C CYS A 299 9.51 12.63 -21.03
N GLU A 300 10.63 12.70 -21.77
CA GLU A 300 11.91 12.12 -21.33
C GLU A 300 12.41 12.79 -20.04
N THR A 301 12.33 14.11 -19.97
CA THR A 301 12.74 14.87 -18.79
C THR A 301 11.90 14.50 -17.57
N GLU A 302 10.58 14.54 -17.70
CA GLU A 302 9.66 14.22 -16.59
C GLU A 302 9.80 12.78 -16.12
N LEU A 303 9.93 11.82 -17.04
CA LEU A 303 10.10 10.41 -16.67
C LEU A 303 11.43 10.17 -15.95
N LYS A 304 12.50 10.86 -16.36
CA LYS A 304 13.79 10.79 -15.69
C LYS A 304 13.74 11.38 -14.28
N GLU A 305 13.08 12.53 -14.10
CA GLU A 305 12.88 13.14 -12.79
C GLU A 305 12.07 12.23 -11.88
N LEU A 306 10.97 11.65 -12.37
CA LEU A 306 10.11 10.74 -11.63
C LEU A 306 10.83 9.47 -11.21
N THR A 307 11.55 8.82 -12.12
CA THR A 307 12.31 7.60 -11.80
C THR A 307 13.46 7.89 -10.85
N GLY A 308 14.16 9.03 -11.04
CA GLY A 308 15.21 9.50 -10.13
C GLY A 308 14.72 9.69 -8.71
N TYR A 309 13.56 10.32 -8.53
CA TYR A 309 12.94 10.51 -7.22
C TYR A 309 12.66 9.19 -6.46
N TRP A 310 12.14 8.18 -7.16
CA TRP A 310 11.86 6.89 -6.53
C TRP A 310 13.13 6.07 -6.30
N TYR A 311 14.06 6.09 -7.25
CA TYR A 311 15.31 5.32 -7.14
C TYR A 311 16.18 5.84 -5.99
N GLU A 312 16.29 7.17 -5.80
CA GLU A 312 16.97 7.76 -4.66
C GLU A 312 16.47 7.17 -3.33
N LYS A 313 15.13 7.09 -3.14
CA LYS A 313 14.55 6.54 -1.91
C LYS A 313 14.84 5.05 -1.74
N LEU A 314 14.73 4.27 -2.82
CA LEU A 314 15.00 2.84 -2.76
C LEU A 314 16.48 2.54 -2.49
N GLU A 315 17.40 3.38 -2.94
CA GLU A 315 18.84 3.21 -2.77
C GLU A 315 19.35 3.45 -1.34
N HIS A 316 18.56 4.05 -0.47
CA HIS A 316 18.92 4.19 0.94
C HIS A 316 19.07 2.86 1.69
N PHE A 317 18.50 1.79 1.16
CA PHE A 317 18.64 0.43 1.71
C PHE A 317 18.62 -0.61 0.60
N GLN A 318 19.74 -1.28 0.37
CA GLN A 318 19.86 -2.32 -0.65
C GLN A 318 20.54 -3.56 -0.07
N VAL A 319 20.15 -4.74 -0.52
CA VAL A 319 20.71 -6.03 -0.07
C VAL A 319 21.13 -6.88 -1.24
N HIS A 320 22.15 -7.69 -1.03
CA HIS A 320 22.58 -8.71 -1.98
C HIS A 320 22.77 -10.02 -1.20
N THR A 321 21.81 -10.91 -1.34
CA THR A 321 21.76 -12.20 -0.64
C THR A 321 21.82 -13.37 -1.62
N PRO A 322 21.99 -14.60 -1.16
CA PRO A 322 21.87 -15.78 -2.02
C PRO A 322 20.46 -16.01 -2.61
N SER A 323 19.42 -15.30 -2.15
CA SER A 323 18.05 -15.40 -2.67
C SER A 323 17.68 -14.20 -3.50
N ARG A 324 17.54 -14.42 -4.81
CA ARG A 324 17.03 -13.39 -5.73
C ARG A 324 15.62 -12.94 -5.38
N GLU A 325 14.75 -13.87 -4.99
CA GLU A 325 13.35 -13.58 -4.61
C GLU A 325 13.29 -12.60 -3.43
N PHE A 326 14.21 -12.77 -2.47
CA PHE A 326 14.33 -11.88 -1.31
C PHE A 326 14.83 -10.50 -1.74
N ASP A 327 15.93 -10.45 -2.49
CA ASP A 327 16.53 -9.19 -2.99
C ASP A 327 15.55 -8.39 -3.83
N THR A 328 14.83 -9.02 -4.74
CA THR A 328 13.80 -8.40 -5.60
C THR A 328 12.71 -7.71 -4.78
N MET A 329 12.24 -8.35 -3.71
CA MET A 329 11.21 -7.75 -2.84
C MET A 329 11.78 -6.62 -2.00
N ILE A 330 12.91 -6.84 -1.30
CA ILE A 330 13.47 -5.85 -0.38
C ILE A 330 13.99 -4.62 -1.12
N ASN A 331 14.70 -4.81 -2.22
CA ASN A 331 15.34 -3.71 -2.94
C ASN A 331 14.38 -2.87 -3.79
N THR A 332 13.24 -3.45 -4.20
CA THR A 332 12.33 -2.77 -5.12
C THR A 332 10.87 -2.94 -4.73
N TRP A 333 10.31 -4.14 -4.85
CA TRP A 333 8.86 -4.28 -4.93
C TRP A 333 8.15 -4.16 -3.59
N ASN A 334 8.68 -4.75 -2.52
CA ASN A 334 8.08 -4.53 -1.19
C ASN A 334 8.35 -3.11 -0.69
N ALA A 335 9.52 -2.53 -0.97
CA ALA A 335 9.81 -1.13 -0.64
C ALA A 335 8.83 -0.18 -1.35
N TYR A 336 8.59 -0.38 -2.65
CA TYR A 336 7.60 0.39 -3.40
C TYR A 336 6.18 0.14 -2.92
N ASN A 337 5.81 -1.11 -2.58
CA ASN A 337 4.52 -1.42 -1.97
C ASN A 337 4.33 -0.72 -0.62
N CYS A 338 5.39 -0.63 0.22
CA CYS A 338 5.36 0.15 1.45
C CYS A 338 5.03 1.63 1.20
N PHE A 339 5.69 2.26 0.20
CA PHE A 339 5.38 3.65 -0.16
C PHE A 339 3.95 3.84 -0.64
N MET A 340 3.43 2.95 -1.49
CA MET A 340 2.05 3.07 -1.99
C MET A 340 1.03 2.91 -0.85
N THR A 341 1.26 1.96 0.06
CA THR A 341 0.41 1.77 1.23
C THR A 341 0.50 2.95 2.20
N PHE A 342 1.69 3.47 2.43
CA PHE A 342 1.95 4.66 3.27
C PHE A 342 1.24 5.92 2.72
N ILE A 343 1.23 6.11 1.41
CA ILE A 343 0.61 7.29 0.77
C ILE A 343 -0.91 7.16 0.77
N TRP A 344 -1.44 6.03 0.32
CA TRP A 344 -2.87 5.86 0.02
C TRP A 344 -3.67 5.12 1.09
N SER A 345 -3.02 4.58 2.10
CA SER A 345 -3.66 3.79 3.16
C SER A 345 -4.55 2.67 2.57
N ARG A 346 -5.80 2.56 3.02
CA ARG A 346 -6.79 1.59 2.51
C ARG A 346 -7.87 2.30 1.66
N ALA A 347 -7.47 3.35 0.91
CA ALA A 347 -8.42 4.25 0.27
C ALA A 347 -8.62 4.00 -1.24
N ALA A 348 -7.63 3.44 -1.95
CA ALA A 348 -7.68 3.39 -3.40
C ALA A 348 -6.90 2.22 -4.01
N SER A 349 -7.60 1.11 -4.29
CA SER A 349 -7.13 0.00 -5.13
C SER A 349 -8.30 -0.50 -5.97
N PHE A 350 -8.18 -1.62 -6.67
CA PHE A 350 -9.36 -2.21 -7.33
C PHE A 350 -10.36 -2.80 -6.33
N PHE A 351 -9.92 -3.14 -5.13
CA PHE A 351 -10.77 -3.66 -4.06
C PHE A 351 -11.18 -2.57 -3.06
N TYR A 352 -10.29 -1.66 -2.74
CA TYR A 352 -10.59 -0.45 -1.99
C TYR A 352 -10.98 0.67 -2.96
N CYS A 353 -12.16 0.59 -3.51
CA CYS A 353 -12.61 1.40 -4.64
C CYS A 353 -12.91 2.88 -4.33
N GLY A 354 -12.39 3.42 -3.22
CA GLY A 354 -12.50 4.84 -2.88
C GLY A 354 -13.75 5.22 -2.10
N LEU A 355 -14.37 4.30 -1.35
CA LEU A 355 -15.48 4.64 -0.45
C LEU A 355 -15.02 5.36 0.83
N ARG A 356 -13.77 5.16 1.28
CA ARG A 356 -13.24 5.78 2.49
C ARG A 356 -12.56 7.10 2.16
N ASN A 357 -12.89 8.14 2.93
CA ASN A 357 -12.33 9.49 2.79
C ASN A 357 -11.36 9.81 3.93
N GLY A 358 -10.37 8.96 4.15
CA GLY A 358 -9.39 9.16 5.21
C GLY A 358 -8.46 7.98 5.43
N TYR A 359 -7.68 8.10 6.49
CA TYR A 359 -6.70 7.13 6.94
C TYR A 359 -7.24 6.32 8.13
N GLY A 360 -7.14 4.98 8.08
CA GLY A 360 -7.30 4.17 9.29
C GLY A 360 -6.15 4.45 10.25
N TYR A 361 -6.44 4.74 11.51
CA TYR A 361 -5.41 5.16 12.47
C TYR A 361 -4.31 4.11 12.63
N ARG A 362 -4.67 2.92 13.13
CA ARG A 362 -3.71 1.82 13.35
C ARG A 362 -3.01 1.36 12.07
N ASP A 363 -3.76 1.38 10.95
CA ASP A 363 -3.22 1.00 9.65
C ASP A 363 -2.07 1.92 9.26
N THR A 364 -2.32 3.23 9.29
CA THR A 364 -1.35 4.24 8.85
C THR A 364 -0.15 4.32 9.79
N VAL A 365 -0.35 4.23 11.12
CA VAL A 365 0.74 4.23 12.07
C VAL A 365 1.68 3.03 11.88
N GLN A 366 1.13 1.85 11.53
CA GLN A 366 1.95 0.69 11.19
C GLN A 366 2.63 0.82 9.82
N ASP A 367 1.91 1.36 8.81
CA ASP A 367 2.45 1.53 7.46
C ASP A 367 3.70 2.42 7.44
N ILE A 368 3.77 3.42 8.33
CA ILE A 368 4.94 4.28 8.50
C ILE A 368 6.21 3.46 8.78
N GLN A 369 6.12 2.37 9.55
CA GLN A 369 7.29 1.55 9.90
C GLN A 369 7.99 0.94 8.68
N GLY A 370 7.25 0.68 7.59
CA GLY A 370 7.79 0.14 6.36
C GLY A 370 8.64 1.11 5.54
N VAL A 371 8.57 2.42 5.81
CA VAL A 371 9.28 3.45 5.05
C VAL A 371 10.33 4.23 5.86
N ILE A 372 10.38 4.04 7.18
CA ILE A 372 11.29 4.82 8.07
C ILE A 372 12.75 4.72 7.61
N HIS A 373 13.21 3.53 7.25
CA HIS A 373 14.60 3.29 6.83
C HIS A 373 14.93 3.75 5.40
N LEU A 374 13.90 4.10 4.62
CA LEU A 374 14.01 4.57 3.24
C LEU A 374 13.79 6.08 3.10
N ALA A 375 12.91 6.66 3.92
CA ALA A 375 12.51 8.07 3.83
C ALA A 375 12.07 8.61 5.21
N PRO A 376 13.01 8.79 6.17
CA PRO A 376 12.68 9.19 7.53
C PRO A 376 12.00 10.57 7.61
N GLU A 377 12.25 11.47 6.67
CA GLU A 377 11.59 12.78 6.61
C GLU A 377 10.09 12.66 6.28
N MET A 378 9.74 11.83 5.32
CA MET A 378 8.33 11.54 4.99
C MET A 378 7.63 10.84 6.16
N ALA A 379 8.34 9.92 6.83
CA ALA A 379 7.85 9.23 8.01
C ALA A 379 7.54 10.24 9.15
N LEU A 380 8.43 11.20 9.41
CA LEU A 380 8.23 12.24 10.43
C LEU A 380 6.96 13.05 10.19
N GLU A 381 6.74 13.53 8.98
CA GLU A 381 5.55 14.30 8.64
C GLU A 381 4.28 13.49 8.88
N LYS A 382 4.26 12.22 8.49
CA LYS A 382 3.12 11.35 8.72
C LYS A 382 2.95 11.00 10.21
N ILE A 383 4.03 10.85 10.98
CA ILE A 383 3.96 10.64 12.44
C ILE A 383 3.35 11.87 13.12
N ARG A 384 3.76 13.09 12.75
CA ARG A 384 3.14 14.33 13.25
C ARG A 384 1.65 14.38 12.95
N PHE A 385 1.28 14.05 11.74
CA PHE A 385 -0.12 13.99 11.32
C PHE A 385 -0.91 12.95 12.13
N MET A 386 -0.38 11.76 12.37
CA MET A 386 -1.06 10.72 13.14
C MET A 386 -1.10 11.02 14.65
N LEU A 387 -0.08 11.66 15.22
CA LEU A 387 -0.11 12.17 16.60
C LEU A 387 -1.20 13.25 16.76
N SER A 388 -1.33 14.15 15.77
CA SER A 388 -2.39 15.17 15.82
C SER A 388 -3.81 14.60 15.68
N ALA A 389 -3.94 13.35 15.28
CA ALA A 389 -5.20 12.60 15.22
C ALA A 389 -5.46 11.73 16.46
N GLN A 390 -4.57 11.79 17.45
CA GLN A 390 -4.84 11.21 18.79
C GLN A 390 -5.78 12.12 19.55
N VAL A 391 -6.78 11.54 20.20
CA VAL A 391 -7.72 12.27 21.08
C VAL A 391 -7.07 12.59 22.42
N ASP A 392 -7.47 13.65 23.09
CA ASP A 392 -6.90 14.08 24.38
C ASP A 392 -7.01 13.03 25.50
N ASN A 393 -7.93 12.08 25.39
CA ASN A 393 -8.07 10.92 26.26
C ASN A 393 -7.02 9.82 26.01
N GLY A 394 -6.19 9.96 24.98
CA GLY A 394 -5.13 9.03 24.59
C GLY A 394 -5.51 8.02 23.50
N GLY A 395 -6.79 7.87 23.14
CA GLY A 395 -7.25 7.02 22.04
C GLY A 395 -6.96 7.63 20.67
N GLY A 396 -6.90 6.80 19.65
CA GLY A 396 -6.81 7.27 18.26
C GLY A 396 -8.19 7.48 17.63
N LEU A 397 -8.33 8.42 16.71
CA LEU A 397 -9.51 8.52 15.84
C LEU A 397 -9.54 7.30 14.90
N PRO A 398 -10.54 6.40 14.96
CA PRO A 398 -10.57 5.20 14.11
C PRO A 398 -10.43 5.48 12.61
N LEU A 399 -10.95 6.61 12.15
CA LEU A 399 -10.75 7.18 10.82
C LEU A 399 -10.29 8.64 10.92
N VAL A 400 -9.12 8.93 10.35
CA VAL A 400 -8.57 10.29 10.25
C VAL A 400 -8.89 10.82 8.86
N LYS A 401 -9.72 11.85 8.77
CA LYS A 401 -10.16 12.44 7.50
C LYS A 401 -8.97 13.03 6.72
N PHE A 402 -9.01 13.05 5.40
CA PHE A 402 -8.02 13.79 4.59
C PHE A 402 -8.06 15.30 4.86
N THR A 403 -9.20 15.80 5.34
CA THR A 403 -9.41 17.20 5.76
C THR A 403 -9.24 17.40 7.28
N HIS A 404 -8.50 16.48 7.94
CA HIS A 404 -8.27 16.53 9.37
C HIS A 404 -7.82 17.93 9.84
N ASN A 405 -8.48 18.43 10.88
CA ASN A 405 -8.23 19.74 11.49
C ASN A 405 -7.96 19.59 13.01
N ALA A 406 -6.69 19.39 13.33
CA ALA A 406 -6.27 19.17 14.70
C ALA A 406 -6.77 20.25 15.68
N GLY A 407 -7.19 19.84 16.87
CA GLY A 407 -7.77 20.71 17.90
C GLY A 407 -9.27 20.96 17.74
N HIS A 408 -9.90 20.52 16.66
CA HIS A 408 -11.29 20.83 16.31
C HIS A 408 -12.11 19.62 15.81
N GLU A 409 -11.55 18.41 15.92
CA GLU A 409 -12.25 17.20 15.47
C GLU A 409 -13.29 16.74 16.50
N ASP A 410 -14.42 16.28 15.98
CA ASP A 410 -15.32 15.42 16.74
C ASP A 410 -14.69 14.06 16.97
N THR A 411 -15.12 13.35 18.00
CA THR A 411 -14.57 12.04 18.42
C THR A 411 -15.62 10.93 18.34
N PRO A 412 -15.27 9.66 18.51
CA PRO A 412 -16.26 8.59 18.62
C PRO A 412 -17.34 8.74 19.69
N ASP A 413 -17.13 9.66 20.64
CA ASP A 413 -18.13 10.02 21.65
C ASP A 413 -19.21 10.99 21.10
N ASP A 414 -18.99 11.60 19.93
CA ASP A 414 -19.87 12.55 19.29
C ASP A 414 -20.69 11.89 18.17
N ALA A 415 -22.00 12.12 18.13
CA ALA A 415 -22.90 11.55 17.13
C ALA A 415 -22.56 12.01 15.69
N SER A 416 -22.05 13.23 15.53
CA SER A 416 -21.58 13.80 14.26
C SER A 416 -20.43 13.00 13.67
N TYR A 417 -19.41 12.65 14.48
CA TYR A 417 -18.31 11.80 14.03
C TYR A 417 -18.80 10.43 13.55
N VAL A 418 -19.69 9.81 14.33
CA VAL A 418 -20.24 8.49 13.99
C VAL A 418 -21.02 8.52 12.68
N GLN A 419 -21.83 9.59 12.49
CA GLN A 419 -22.61 9.78 11.26
C GLN A 419 -21.69 9.98 10.03
N GLU A 420 -20.63 10.77 10.17
CA GLU A 420 -19.72 11.09 9.06
C GLU A 420 -18.81 9.92 8.72
N THR A 421 -18.27 9.21 9.71
CA THR A 421 -17.22 8.21 9.53
C THR A 421 -17.71 6.77 9.55
N GLY A 422 -18.85 6.50 10.15
CA GLY A 422 -19.38 5.14 10.39
C GLY A 422 -18.66 4.38 11.51
N HIS A 423 -17.84 5.06 12.35
CA HIS A 423 -17.09 4.43 13.43
C HIS A 423 -17.67 4.82 14.81
N PRO A 424 -18.46 3.95 15.46
CA PRO A 424 -19.24 4.28 16.65
C PRO A 424 -18.45 4.24 17.96
N ALA A 425 -17.18 3.78 17.95
CA ALA A 425 -16.39 3.60 19.16
C ALA A 425 -14.88 3.47 18.87
N TYR A 426 -14.07 3.71 19.92
CA TYR A 426 -12.64 3.48 19.90
C TYR A 426 -12.28 1.99 19.70
N ARG A 427 -11.14 1.73 19.06
CA ARG A 427 -10.49 0.44 19.01
C ARG A 427 -9.45 0.31 20.11
N ALA A 428 -9.21 -0.93 20.56
CA ALA A 428 -8.35 -1.18 21.71
C ALA A 428 -6.86 -0.98 21.43
N ASP A 429 -6.44 -1.17 20.19
CA ASP A 429 -5.04 -1.19 19.79
C ASP A 429 -4.56 0.07 19.04
N ASP A 430 -5.46 0.97 18.61
CA ASP A 430 -5.12 2.11 17.75
C ASP A 430 -3.90 2.89 18.27
N ALA A 431 -3.94 3.38 19.48
CA ALA A 431 -2.88 4.22 20.05
C ALA A 431 -1.62 3.44 20.46
N LEU A 432 -1.70 2.13 20.65
CA LEU A 432 -0.53 1.30 21.01
C LEU A 432 0.48 1.16 19.88
N TRP A 433 0.07 1.35 18.63
CA TRP A 433 0.96 1.35 17.49
C TRP A 433 1.89 2.58 17.40
N LEU A 434 1.57 3.65 18.12
CA LEU A 434 2.45 4.84 18.22
C LEU A 434 3.81 4.49 18.83
N PHE A 435 3.87 3.60 19.83
CA PHE A 435 5.10 3.29 20.56
C PHE A 435 6.20 2.74 19.66
N PRO A 436 6.02 1.62 18.93
CA PRO A 436 7.05 1.12 18.04
C PRO A 436 7.36 2.10 16.90
N THR A 437 6.38 2.84 16.39
CA THR A 437 6.56 3.75 15.25
C THR A 437 7.39 4.96 15.63
N VAL A 438 7.08 5.63 16.73
CA VAL A 438 7.86 6.78 17.25
C VAL A 438 9.27 6.34 17.66
N TYR A 439 9.38 5.19 18.34
CA TYR A 439 10.68 4.64 18.71
C TYR A 439 11.57 4.36 17.50
N LYS A 440 11.06 3.64 16.51
CA LYS A 440 11.81 3.31 15.30
C LYS A 440 12.24 4.54 14.51
N TYR A 441 11.38 5.55 14.40
CA TYR A 441 11.73 6.81 13.77
C TYR A 441 12.89 7.51 14.48
N ILE A 442 12.82 7.67 15.80
CA ILE A 442 13.88 8.31 16.58
C ILE A 442 15.18 7.48 16.51
N ALA A 443 15.07 6.17 16.62
CA ALA A 443 16.19 5.25 16.53
C ALA A 443 16.87 5.28 15.15
N GLU A 444 16.12 5.36 14.06
CA GLU A 444 16.68 5.44 12.70
C GLU A 444 17.29 6.82 12.42
N SER A 445 16.54 7.89 12.70
CA SER A 445 16.95 9.26 12.37
C SER A 445 17.97 9.87 13.34
N GLY A 446 18.01 9.40 14.58
CA GLY A 446 18.76 10.05 15.67
C GLY A 446 18.12 11.32 16.20
N ASN A 447 16.91 11.68 15.75
CA ASN A 447 16.20 12.90 16.16
C ASN A 447 15.57 12.76 17.55
N LEU A 448 16.37 12.70 18.59
CA LEU A 448 15.91 12.61 19.99
C LEU A 448 15.08 13.82 20.41
N ALA A 449 15.30 14.99 19.81
CA ALA A 449 14.54 16.20 20.15
C ALA A 449 13.06 16.10 19.82
N PHE A 450 12.67 15.20 18.89
CA PHE A 450 11.29 14.98 18.51
C PHE A 450 10.39 14.58 19.69
N ILE A 451 10.96 13.91 20.72
CA ILE A 451 10.18 13.50 21.90
C ILE A 451 9.63 14.70 22.70
N ASP A 452 10.23 15.87 22.57
CA ASP A 452 9.84 17.13 23.22
C ASP A 452 9.01 18.05 22.31
N GLU A 453 8.79 17.68 21.04
CA GLU A 453 7.97 18.47 20.13
C GLU A 453 6.52 18.50 20.63
N VAL A 454 5.91 19.69 20.63
CA VAL A 454 4.52 19.90 21.04
C VAL A 454 3.61 19.73 19.83
N ILE A 455 2.64 18.84 19.92
CA ILE A 455 1.69 18.52 18.86
C ILE A 455 0.26 18.63 19.43
N PRO A 456 -0.70 19.24 18.71
CA PRO A 456 -2.09 19.28 19.14
C PRO A 456 -2.72 17.89 19.15
N PHE A 457 -3.69 17.66 20.06
CA PHE A 457 -4.60 16.52 19.96
C PHE A 457 -5.70 16.79 18.93
N ALA A 458 -6.42 15.76 18.54
CA ALA A 458 -7.46 15.85 17.53
C ALA A 458 -8.60 16.82 17.91
N ASN A 459 -9.06 16.75 19.14
CA ASN A 459 -10.26 17.47 19.61
C ASN A 459 -9.95 18.77 20.38
N LYS A 460 -8.92 18.80 21.18
CA LYS A 460 -8.54 19.98 21.99
C LYS A 460 -7.18 19.79 22.66
N ASP A 461 -6.57 20.88 23.10
CA ASP A 461 -5.29 20.91 23.80
C ASP A 461 -4.11 20.45 22.93
N GLU A 462 -2.90 20.56 23.47
CA GLU A 462 -1.64 20.12 22.86
C GLU A 462 -0.68 19.62 23.93
N ALA A 463 0.25 18.78 23.58
CA ALA A 463 1.26 18.24 24.49
C ALA A 463 2.53 17.80 23.74
N THR A 464 3.59 17.52 24.49
CA THR A 464 4.79 16.91 23.92
C THR A 464 4.52 15.49 23.39
N VAL A 465 5.32 15.01 22.45
CA VAL A 465 5.24 13.62 21.96
C VAL A 465 5.37 12.63 23.14
N TYR A 466 6.24 12.93 24.11
CA TYR A 466 6.34 12.11 25.32
C TYR A 466 5.01 12.01 26.08
N GLU A 467 4.30 13.13 26.23
CA GLU A 467 2.98 13.14 26.89
C GLU A 467 1.90 12.44 26.02
N HIS A 468 1.95 12.56 24.69
CA HIS A 468 1.11 11.79 23.79
C HIS A 468 1.24 10.28 24.04
N LEU A 469 2.48 9.77 24.17
CA LEU A 469 2.71 8.36 24.48
C LEU A 469 2.23 7.98 25.89
N LYS A 470 2.44 8.85 26.90
CA LYS A 470 1.90 8.62 28.25
C LYS A 470 0.37 8.54 28.27
N ARG A 471 -0.31 9.41 27.51
CA ARG A 471 -1.79 9.36 27.39
C ARG A 471 -2.24 8.13 26.60
N ALA A 472 -1.53 7.70 25.56
CA ALA A 472 -1.82 6.46 24.83
C ALA A 472 -1.76 5.23 25.76
N LEU A 473 -0.75 5.17 26.64
CA LEU A 473 -0.67 4.13 27.66
C LEU A 473 -1.83 4.22 28.66
N ALA A 474 -2.11 5.43 29.17
CA ALA A 474 -3.20 5.69 30.13
C ALA A 474 -4.58 5.33 29.55
N PHE A 475 -4.79 5.45 28.23
CA PHE A 475 -6.00 4.99 27.57
C PHE A 475 -6.24 3.49 27.83
N SER A 476 -5.23 2.65 27.65
CA SER A 476 -5.33 1.21 27.94
C SER A 476 -5.54 0.95 29.44
N VAL A 477 -4.85 1.68 30.33
CA VAL A 477 -5.04 1.57 31.79
C VAL A 477 -6.48 1.90 32.19
N ASN A 478 -7.08 2.91 31.57
CA ASN A 478 -8.45 3.33 31.85
C ASN A 478 -9.54 2.41 31.22
N HIS A 479 -9.13 1.45 30.38
CA HIS A 479 -10.03 0.52 29.71
C HIS A 479 -9.60 -0.93 29.96
N LEU A 480 -9.44 -1.32 31.23
CA LEU A 480 -9.20 -2.69 31.62
C LEU A 480 -10.53 -3.45 31.82
N GLY A 481 -10.52 -4.73 31.47
CA GLY A 481 -11.62 -5.64 31.75
C GLY A 481 -11.58 -6.22 33.16
N PRO A 482 -12.51 -7.14 33.47
CA PRO A 482 -12.68 -7.69 34.85
C PRO A 482 -11.46 -8.42 35.42
N HIS A 483 -10.58 -9.00 34.56
CA HIS A 483 -9.37 -9.68 35.02
C HIS A 483 -8.16 -8.74 35.12
N GLY A 484 -8.29 -7.46 34.71
CA GLY A 484 -7.19 -6.50 34.68
C GLY A 484 -6.36 -6.53 33.40
N LEU A 485 -6.82 -7.20 32.37
CA LEU A 485 -6.25 -7.12 31.02
C LEU A 485 -6.97 -6.02 30.20
N PRO A 486 -6.33 -5.46 29.15
CA PRO A 486 -7.01 -4.51 28.29
C PRO A 486 -8.29 -5.06 27.68
N ALA A 487 -9.37 -4.29 27.76
CA ALA A 487 -10.63 -4.59 27.10
C ALA A 487 -10.47 -4.57 25.56
N GLY A 488 -11.19 -5.44 24.88
CA GLY A 488 -11.15 -5.50 23.43
C GLY A 488 -11.91 -4.38 22.73
N LEU A 489 -12.76 -3.64 23.44
CA LEU A 489 -13.59 -2.53 22.96
C LEU A 489 -14.38 -2.90 21.70
N TYR A 490 -14.47 -1.96 20.73
CA TYR A 490 -15.19 -2.21 19.48
C TYR A 490 -14.49 -3.28 18.60
N ALA A 491 -13.17 -3.27 18.59
CA ALA A 491 -12.30 -4.31 18.02
C ALA A 491 -10.88 -4.09 18.52
N ASP A 492 -10.07 -5.14 18.49
CA ASP A 492 -8.62 -5.02 18.42
C ASP A 492 -8.20 -5.01 16.94
N TRP A 493 -6.96 -5.41 16.59
CA TRP A 493 -6.52 -5.51 15.19
C TRP A 493 -7.45 -6.37 14.32
N ASN A 494 -8.09 -7.38 14.91
CA ASN A 494 -9.07 -8.22 14.22
C ASN A 494 -10.47 -7.58 14.32
N ASP A 495 -10.90 -6.89 13.26
CA ASP A 495 -12.21 -6.23 13.18
C ASP A 495 -13.40 -7.20 13.34
N CYS A 496 -13.15 -8.49 13.16
CA CYS A 496 -14.16 -9.55 13.30
C CYS A 496 -14.21 -10.17 14.71
N LEU A 497 -13.50 -9.59 15.67
CA LEU A 497 -13.51 -10.02 17.06
C LEU A 497 -13.91 -8.85 17.96
N ARG A 498 -15.21 -8.75 18.29
CA ARG A 498 -15.77 -7.69 19.12
C ARG A 498 -15.94 -8.20 20.54
N LEU A 499 -15.05 -7.80 21.42
CA LEU A 499 -15.04 -8.26 22.80
C LEU A 499 -15.76 -7.31 23.77
N GLY A 500 -16.03 -6.07 23.36
CA GLY A 500 -16.76 -5.10 24.19
C GLY A 500 -15.92 -4.52 25.33
N LYS A 501 -16.61 -3.94 26.31
CA LYS A 501 -15.99 -3.26 27.44
C LYS A 501 -15.52 -4.20 28.55
N ASN A 502 -16.11 -5.39 28.64
CA ASN A 502 -15.79 -6.40 29.66
C ASN A 502 -15.01 -7.60 29.08
N GLY A 503 -15.07 -7.83 27.78
CA GLY A 503 -14.23 -8.83 27.14
C GLY A 503 -12.81 -8.30 26.96
N GLU A 504 -11.81 -9.16 27.04
CA GLU A 504 -10.40 -8.82 27.12
C GLU A 504 -9.60 -9.47 26.02
N SER A 505 -8.65 -8.75 25.44
CA SER A 505 -7.78 -9.24 24.37
C SER A 505 -6.39 -9.56 24.88
N SER A 506 -5.96 -10.82 24.76
CA SER A 506 -4.58 -11.20 25.04
C SER A 506 -3.59 -10.57 24.06
N PHE A 507 -4.00 -10.37 22.82
CA PHE A 507 -3.19 -9.71 21.82
C PHE A 507 -2.91 -8.23 22.20
N VAL A 508 -3.93 -7.47 22.62
CA VAL A 508 -3.76 -6.09 23.11
C VAL A 508 -2.94 -6.06 24.40
N ALA A 509 -3.11 -7.06 25.28
CA ALA A 509 -2.30 -7.16 26.51
C ALA A 509 -0.80 -7.31 26.22
N LEU A 510 -0.45 -8.11 25.20
CA LEU A 510 0.94 -8.27 24.74
C LEU A 510 1.49 -6.98 24.11
N GLN A 511 0.68 -6.26 23.32
CA GLN A 511 1.05 -4.93 22.79
C GLN A 511 1.23 -3.90 23.90
N PHE A 512 0.36 -3.90 24.88
CA PHE A 512 0.42 -3.01 26.05
C PHE A 512 1.68 -3.29 26.88
N TYR A 513 2.05 -4.56 27.07
CA TYR A 513 3.32 -4.94 27.69
C TYR A 513 4.54 -4.41 26.90
N TYR A 514 4.50 -4.54 25.58
CA TYR A 514 5.54 -4.05 24.68
C TYR A 514 5.65 -2.51 24.67
N ALA A 515 4.51 -1.83 24.71
CA ALA A 515 4.45 -0.37 24.81
C ALA A 515 5.15 0.15 26.09
N MET A 516 4.94 -0.52 27.23
CA MET A 516 5.65 -0.20 28.48
C MET A 516 7.16 -0.39 28.36
N THR A 517 7.61 -1.45 27.68
CA THR A 517 9.04 -1.69 27.39
C THR A 517 9.67 -0.53 26.63
N ILE A 518 8.98 -0.03 25.61
CA ILE A 518 9.43 1.11 24.80
C ILE A 518 9.39 2.40 25.62
N LEU A 519 8.28 2.64 26.33
CA LEU A 519 8.11 3.89 27.08
C LEU A 519 9.12 4.03 28.24
N LYS A 520 9.58 2.92 28.82
CA LYS A 520 10.69 2.94 29.79
C LYS A 520 11.99 3.49 29.19
N GLN A 521 12.27 3.23 27.91
CA GLN A 521 13.46 3.79 27.26
C GLN A 521 13.36 5.31 27.11
N PHE A 522 12.17 5.81 26.77
CA PHE A 522 11.92 7.26 26.72
C PHE A 522 11.96 7.91 28.11
N ALA A 523 11.38 7.26 29.13
CA ALA A 523 11.45 7.74 30.50
C ALA A 523 12.88 7.77 31.03
N ALA A 524 13.70 6.78 30.69
CA ALA A 524 15.14 6.78 31.01
C ALA A 524 15.87 7.93 30.32
N TYR A 525 15.62 8.18 29.05
CA TYR A 525 16.17 9.32 28.32
C TYR A 525 15.76 10.68 28.93
N LYS A 526 14.52 10.79 29.40
CA LYS A 526 13.98 11.98 30.06
C LYS A 526 14.38 12.10 31.54
N GLU A 527 15.11 11.14 32.09
CA GLU A 527 15.44 11.03 33.52
C GLU A 527 14.20 11.03 34.43
N ASP A 528 13.01 10.60 33.92
CA ASP A 528 11.74 10.54 34.65
C ASP A 528 11.67 9.25 35.50
N ARG A 529 12.44 9.24 36.58
CA ARG A 529 12.58 8.08 37.46
C ARG A 529 11.26 7.63 38.06
N ALA A 530 10.43 8.58 38.49
CA ALA A 530 9.14 8.24 39.12
C ALA A 530 8.21 7.50 38.12
N TYR A 531 8.24 7.89 36.88
CA TYR A 531 7.46 7.23 35.85
C TYR A 531 8.08 5.88 35.43
N MET A 532 9.39 5.76 35.46
CA MET A 532 10.08 4.48 35.27
C MET A 532 9.66 3.45 36.32
N ASP A 533 9.71 3.84 37.63
CA ASP A 533 9.31 2.96 38.74
C ASP A 533 7.84 2.52 38.58
N TYR A 534 6.95 3.44 38.19
CA TYR A 534 5.55 3.16 37.89
C TYR A 534 5.42 2.13 36.76
N LEU A 535 6.14 2.33 35.63
CA LEU A 535 6.10 1.42 34.49
C LEU A 535 6.64 0.02 34.82
N GLU A 536 7.69 -0.07 35.67
CA GLU A 536 8.22 -1.35 36.09
C GLU A 536 7.21 -2.13 36.91
N GLU A 537 6.55 -1.47 37.88
CA GLU A 537 5.52 -2.09 38.71
C GLU A 537 4.30 -2.55 37.88
N GLU A 538 3.79 -1.72 36.98
CA GLU A 538 2.62 -2.04 36.15
C GLU A 538 2.96 -3.14 35.12
N GLN A 539 4.16 -3.12 34.53
CA GLN A 539 4.58 -4.14 33.58
C GLN A 539 4.77 -5.51 34.28
N GLU A 540 5.32 -5.56 35.49
CA GLU A 540 5.44 -6.81 36.25
C GLU A 540 4.06 -7.39 36.61
N LYS A 541 3.12 -6.54 37.04
CA LYS A 541 1.72 -6.94 37.30
C LYS A 541 1.07 -7.50 36.05
N LEU A 542 1.15 -6.77 34.94
CA LEU A 542 0.57 -7.19 33.67
C LEU A 542 1.19 -8.48 33.17
N GLY A 543 2.52 -8.64 33.22
CA GLY A 543 3.22 -9.84 32.82
C GLY A 543 2.79 -11.07 33.63
N THR A 544 2.60 -10.89 34.95
CA THR A 544 2.08 -11.92 35.85
C THR A 544 0.65 -12.33 35.46
N LEU A 545 -0.21 -11.34 35.20
CA LEU A 545 -1.61 -11.61 34.76
C LEU A 545 -1.65 -12.35 33.43
N ILE A 546 -0.88 -11.91 32.43
CA ILE A 546 -0.86 -12.58 31.12
C ILE A 546 -0.38 -14.04 31.26
N ASN A 547 0.70 -14.28 32.00
CA ASN A 547 1.21 -15.65 32.20
C ASN A 547 0.20 -16.55 32.93
N ASN A 548 -0.48 -16.02 33.93
CA ASN A 548 -1.44 -16.81 34.71
C ASN A 548 -2.77 -17.06 34.00
N LEU A 549 -3.22 -16.11 33.18
CA LEU A 549 -4.56 -16.15 32.59
C LEU A 549 -4.54 -16.56 31.11
N CYS A 550 -3.47 -16.18 30.38
CA CYS A 550 -3.45 -16.37 28.94
C CYS A 550 -2.60 -17.56 28.47
N TRP A 551 -1.68 -18.07 29.29
CA TRP A 551 -0.94 -19.31 28.96
C TRP A 551 -1.81 -20.55 29.25
N ASN A 552 -2.10 -21.32 28.19
CA ASN A 552 -2.95 -22.50 28.23
C ASN A 552 -2.18 -23.71 27.71
N GLU A 553 -1.46 -24.41 28.62
CA GLU A 553 -0.67 -25.61 28.39
C GLU A 553 0.51 -25.44 27.41
N ASP A 554 0.21 -25.16 26.14
CA ASP A 554 1.18 -25.14 25.02
C ASP A 554 1.01 -23.93 24.08
N ARG A 555 0.12 -22.98 24.44
CA ARG A 555 -0.20 -21.78 23.63
C ARG A 555 -0.73 -20.64 24.47
N PHE A 556 -0.71 -19.44 23.93
CA PHE A 556 -1.44 -18.30 24.46
C PHE A 556 -2.87 -18.28 23.89
N ILE A 557 -3.87 -18.09 24.75
CA ILE A 557 -5.28 -17.94 24.35
C ILE A 557 -5.49 -16.64 23.59
N ARG A 558 -6.66 -16.48 22.94
CA ARG A 558 -6.99 -15.26 22.21
C ARG A 558 -7.56 -14.17 23.10
N GLY A 559 -8.24 -14.53 24.17
CA GLY A 559 -8.84 -13.58 25.12
C GLY A 559 -10.04 -14.12 25.86
N PHE A 560 -10.89 -13.19 26.30
CA PHE A 560 -12.11 -13.48 27.04
C PHE A 560 -13.30 -12.78 26.38
N THR A 561 -14.44 -13.46 26.31
CA THR A 561 -15.70 -12.86 25.83
C THR A 561 -16.23 -11.81 26.83
N GLU A 562 -17.23 -11.02 26.42
CA GLU A 562 -17.96 -10.10 27.30
C GLU A 562 -18.58 -10.81 28.55
N ALA A 563 -18.88 -12.10 28.44
CA ALA A 563 -19.38 -12.94 29.54
C ALA A 563 -18.27 -13.58 30.38
N GLY A 564 -16.99 -13.33 30.06
CA GLY A 564 -15.82 -13.88 30.77
C GLY A 564 -15.44 -15.30 30.34
N GLU A 565 -15.97 -15.83 29.22
CA GLU A 565 -15.59 -17.12 28.69
C GLU A 565 -14.26 -17.03 27.91
N VAL A 566 -13.40 -18.04 28.08
CA VAL A 566 -12.08 -18.07 27.41
C VAL A 566 -12.23 -18.40 25.93
N ILE A 567 -11.53 -17.65 25.06
CA ILE A 567 -11.44 -17.86 23.61
C ILE A 567 -10.06 -18.39 23.26
N GLY A 568 -9.99 -19.47 22.48
CA GLY A 568 -8.74 -20.01 21.95
C GLY A 568 -8.02 -20.95 22.91
N LYS A 569 -8.75 -21.55 23.86
CA LYS A 569 -8.19 -22.66 24.69
C LYS A 569 -8.15 -23.95 23.87
N ARG A 570 -7.22 -24.82 24.23
CA ARG A 570 -6.98 -26.10 23.55
C ARG A 570 -8.22 -26.98 23.37
N THR A 571 -9.18 -26.87 24.29
CA THR A 571 -10.40 -27.70 24.33
C THR A 571 -11.56 -27.08 23.53
N ASP A 572 -11.42 -25.89 22.98
CA ASP A 572 -12.48 -25.29 22.17
C ASP A 572 -12.68 -26.11 20.89
N PRO A 573 -13.93 -26.34 20.47
CA PRO A 573 -14.22 -27.14 19.28
C PRO A 573 -13.77 -26.46 17.99
N GLU A 574 -13.77 -25.11 17.95
CA GLU A 574 -13.35 -24.26 16.84
C GLU A 574 -12.43 -23.16 17.35
N ALA A 575 -11.59 -22.61 16.49
CA ALA A 575 -10.68 -21.50 16.78
C ALA A 575 -9.85 -21.71 18.06
N ASN A 576 -9.34 -22.91 18.26
CA ASN A 576 -8.60 -23.27 19.48
C ASN A 576 -7.08 -22.98 19.38
N MET A 577 -6.60 -22.48 18.25
CA MET A 577 -5.24 -21.98 18.03
C MET A 577 -5.29 -20.71 17.21
N TRP A 578 -4.68 -19.64 17.69
CA TRP A 578 -4.61 -18.34 17.04
C TRP A 578 -3.14 -17.92 16.83
N LEU A 579 -2.82 -17.38 15.66
CA LEU A 579 -1.46 -17.00 15.29
C LEU A 579 -0.93 -15.80 16.09
N ASN A 580 -1.70 -14.71 16.12
CA ASN A 580 -1.21 -13.43 16.65
C ASN A 580 -0.75 -13.46 18.10
N PRO A 581 -1.46 -14.11 19.06
CA PRO A 581 -0.97 -14.20 20.42
C PRO A 581 0.36 -14.91 20.56
N GLN A 582 0.64 -15.89 19.70
CA GLN A 582 1.89 -16.66 19.75
C GLN A 582 3.09 -15.80 19.30
N SER A 583 2.99 -15.19 18.12
CA SER A 583 4.05 -14.33 17.60
C SER A 583 4.28 -13.10 18.48
N TRP A 584 3.21 -12.45 18.99
CA TRP A 584 3.35 -11.27 19.85
C TRP A 584 3.82 -11.57 21.25
N ALA A 585 3.62 -12.77 21.78
CA ALA A 585 4.24 -13.19 23.04
C ALA A 585 5.77 -13.22 22.95
N VAL A 586 6.31 -13.56 21.77
CA VAL A 586 7.75 -13.47 21.46
C VAL A 586 8.18 -12.03 21.24
N ILE A 587 7.50 -11.28 20.36
CA ILE A 587 7.84 -9.90 19.98
C ILE A 587 7.85 -8.97 21.21
N SER A 588 6.88 -9.13 22.10
CA SER A 588 6.79 -8.32 23.32
C SER A 588 7.88 -8.62 24.35
N GLY A 589 8.56 -9.76 24.22
CA GLY A 589 9.54 -10.24 25.19
C GLY A 589 8.94 -10.81 26.48
N LEU A 590 7.60 -11.01 26.51
CA LEU A 590 6.90 -11.56 27.67
C LEU A 590 7.16 -13.07 27.86
N ALA A 591 7.07 -13.83 26.74
CA ALA A 591 7.18 -15.27 26.78
C ALA A 591 8.57 -15.72 27.29
N THR A 592 8.61 -16.64 28.23
CA THR A 592 9.85 -17.34 28.55
C THR A 592 10.34 -18.11 27.32
N LYS A 593 11.65 -18.41 27.24
CA LYS A 593 12.19 -19.17 26.12
C LYS A 593 11.42 -20.48 25.88
N GLN A 594 11.07 -21.20 26.93
CA GLN A 594 10.32 -22.46 26.82
C GLN A 594 8.90 -22.24 26.25
N GLN A 595 8.20 -21.22 26.71
CA GLN A 595 6.86 -20.88 26.18
C GLN A 595 6.94 -20.47 24.71
N ALA A 596 7.90 -19.62 24.36
CA ALA A 596 8.12 -19.14 23.00
C ALA A 596 8.40 -20.29 22.04
N GLU A 597 9.35 -21.18 22.39
CA GLU A 597 9.69 -22.36 21.58
C GLU A 597 8.48 -23.28 21.37
N LEU A 598 7.73 -23.58 22.44
CA LEU A 598 6.56 -24.46 22.37
C LEU A 598 5.41 -23.83 21.57
N ALA A 599 5.13 -22.54 21.77
CA ALA A 599 4.08 -21.82 21.04
C ALA A 599 4.41 -21.75 19.53
N MET A 600 5.66 -21.44 19.19
CA MET A 600 6.08 -21.35 17.79
C MET A 600 6.17 -22.73 17.12
N GLU A 601 6.55 -23.78 17.85
CA GLU A 601 6.47 -25.16 17.35
C GLU A 601 5.02 -25.55 16.99
N ASN A 602 4.04 -25.16 17.83
CA ASN A 602 2.63 -25.39 17.53
C ASN A 602 2.12 -24.57 16.35
N VAL A 603 2.62 -23.34 16.16
CA VAL A 603 2.34 -22.57 14.93
C VAL A 603 2.84 -23.35 13.71
N ARG A 604 4.09 -23.79 13.71
CA ARG A 604 4.68 -24.58 12.60
C ARG A 604 3.87 -25.83 12.28
N LYS A 605 3.42 -26.56 13.30
CA LYS A 605 2.70 -27.83 13.12
C LYS A 605 1.24 -27.68 12.70
N ARG A 606 0.57 -26.61 13.14
CA ARG A 606 -0.89 -26.52 13.01
C ARG A 606 -1.36 -25.42 12.05
N LEU A 607 -0.68 -24.28 12.06
CA LEU A 607 -1.11 -23.12 11.29
C LEU A 607 -0.37 -22.97 9.97
N ASN A 608 0.86 -23.46 9.86
CA ASN A 608 1.67 -23.28 8.65
C ASN A 608 1.14 -24.09 7.47
N THR A 609 1.25 -23.50 6.28
CA THR A 609 0.92 -24.08 4.98
C THR A 609 1.96 -23.65 3.94
N GLU A 610 1.92 -24.21 2.75
CA GLU A 610 2.82 -23.83 1.65
C GLU A 610 2.64 -22.40 1.11
N TYR A 611 1.64 -21.65 1.61
CA TYR A 611 1.36 -20.24 1.24
C TYR A 611 1.43 -19.30 2.45
N GLY A 612 1.89 -19.79 3.60
CA GLY A 612 1.97 -19.08 4.86
C GLY A 612 1.05 -19.64 5.94
N ALA A 613 1.11 -19.06 7.13
CA ALA A 613 0.35 -19.54 8.27
C ALA A 613 -1.07 -18.95 8.30
N ILE A 614 -2.07 -19.82 8.51
CA ILE A 614 -3.47 -19.41 8.69
C ILE A 614 -3.64 -18.69 10.04
N LEU A 615 -4.60 -17.76 10.08
CA LEU A 615 -4.81 -16.90 11.25
C LEU A 615 -5.29 -17.66 12.48
N MET A 616 -6.09 -18.69 12.28
CA MET A 616 -6.59 -19.57 13.34
C MET A 616 -6.97 -20.95 12.82
N ASP A 617 -7.06 -21.94 13.71
CA ASP A 617 -7.44 -23.32 13.41
C ASP A 617 -8.22 -23.96 14.57
N PRO A 618 -9.29 -24.71 14.32
CA PRO A 618 -10.10 -24.80 13.10
C PRO A 618 -10.90 -23.52 12.80
N PRO A 619 -11.43 -23.32 11.56
CA PRO A 619 -12.31 -22.19 11.26
C PRO A 619 -13.62 -22.23 12.04
N TYR A 620 -14.27 -21.09 12.18
CA TYR A 620 -15.62 -21.01 12.70
C TYR A 620 -16.66 -21.48 11.65
N HIS A 621 -17.54 -22.38 12.07
CA HIS A 621 -18.78 -22.74 11.34
C HIS A 621 -20.00 -22.34 12.17
N LEU A 622 -19.83 -22.24 13.48
CA LEU A 622 -20.87 -21.87 14.43
C LEU A 622 -20.66 -20.44 14.91
N HIS A 623 -21.74 -19.72 15.17
CA HIS A 623 -21.70 -18.44 15.89
C HIS A 623 -21.38 -18.73 17.36
N ALA A 624 -20.11 -18.80 17.70
CA ALA A 624 -19.63 -19.25 19.00
C ALA A 624 -20.03 -18.31 20.15
N PHE A 625 -20.06 -16.97 19.88
CA PHE A 625 -20.52 -15.90 20.79
C PHE A 625 -20.82 -14.63 19.99
N ASP A 626 -21.56 -13.69 20.52
CA ASP A 626 -22.05 -12.49 19.80
C ASP A 626 -20.93 -11.65 19.15
N GLY A 627 -19.71 -11.65 19.72
CA GLY A 627 -18.55 -10.95 19.17
C GLY A 627 -17.75 -11.71 18.11
N ALA A 628 -18.07 -12.98 17.84
CA ALA A 628 -17.34 -13.82 16.87
C ALA A 628 -17.83 -13.58 15.43
N LEU A 629 -17.55 -12.40 14.88
CA LEU A 629 -18.04 -12.00 13.55
C LEU A 629 -17.28 -12.70 12.40
N ALA A 630 -16.15 -13.33 12.66
CA ALA A 630 -15.39 -14.05 11.62
C ALA A 630 -16.22 -15.12 10.91
N VAL A 631 -17.25 -15.68 11.57
CA VAL A 631 -18.19 -16.66 11.00
C VAL A 631 -18.97 -16.17 9.76
N ILE A 632 -19.03 -14.84 9.51
CA ILE A 632 -19.63 -14.28 8.28
C ILE A 632 -18.81 -14.59 7.03
N TYR A 633 -17.53 -14.88 7.19
CA TYR A 633 -16.65 -15.28 6.09
C TYR A 633 -16.65 -16.80 5.93
N ASN A 634 -16.54 -17.22 4.68
CA ASN A 634 -16.35 -18.64 4.38
C ASN A 634 -15.10 -19.20 5.06
N PRO A 635 -15.09 -20.45 5.55
CA PRO A 635 -13.90 -21.08 6.11
C PRO A 635 -12.70 -20.99 5.17
N GLY A 636 -11.53 -20.69 5.72
CA GLY A 636 -10.32 -20.46 4.96
C GLY A 636 -10.21 -19.06 4.31
N THR A 637 -11.08 -18.10 4.69
CA THR A 637 -11.12 -16.76 4.06
C THR A 637 -11.01 -15.67 5.12
N LYS A 638 -10.15 -14.65 4.84
CA LYS A 638 -9.94 -13.49 5.72
C LYS A 638 -9.71 -13.91 7.18
N GLU A 639 -10.46 -13.33 8.13
CA GLU A 639 -10.34 -13.60 9.56
C GLU A 639 -10.86 -14.99 9.97
N ASN A 640 -11.54 -15.73 9.09
CA ASN A 640 -12.01 -17.07 9.35
C ASN A 640 -11.04 -18.14 8.80
N ALA A 641 -9.88 -18.29 9.42
CA ALA A 641 -8.83 -19.22 9.06
C ALA A 641 -8.19 -18.98 7.67
N GLY A 642 -8.29 -17.79 7.12
CA GLY A 642 -7.47 -17.35 5.98
C GLY A 642 -6.00 -17.16 6.39
N ILE A 643 -5.09 -17.17 5.43
CA ILE A 643 -3.70 -16.74 5.60
C ILE A 643 -3.71 -15.21 5.53
N PHE A 644 -3.84 -14.55 6.69
CA PHE A 644 -3.83 -13.10 6.75
C PHE A 644 -2.38 -12.60 6.62
N SER A 645 -2.06 -11.98 5.49
CA SER A 645 -0.67 -11.76 5.08
C SER A 645 0.10 -10.80 6.01
N GLN A 646 -0.59 -9.84 6.65
CA GLN A 646 0.04 -8.94 7.62
C GLN A 646 0.63 -9.69 8.83
N SER A 647 -0.05 -10.74 9.30
CA SER A 647 0.42 -11.56 10.42
C SER A 647 1.70 -12.35 10.11
N GLN A 648 2.01 -12.58 8.83
CA GLN A 648 3.23 -13.26 8.41
C GLN A 648 4.48 -12.44 8.74
N GLY A 649 4.42 -11.10 8.62
CA GLY A 649 5.53 -10.23 9.01
C GLY A 649 5.88 -10.35 10.49
N TRP A 650 4.87 -10.41 11.36
CA TRP A 650 5.08 -10.64 12.80
C TRP A 650 5.61 -12.05 13.07
N LEU A 651 5.15 -13.04 12.31
CA LEU A 651 5.63 -14.42 12.42
C LEU A 651 7.11 -14.53 12.03
N ILE A 652 7.53 -13.90 10.94
CA ILE A 652 8.92 -13.83 10.50
C ILE A 652 9.78 -13.18 11.60
N LEU A 653 9.33 -12.03 12.14
CA LEU A 653 10.05 -11.34 13.19
C LEU A 653 10.20 -12.21 14.46
N ALA A 654 9.13 -12.89 14.88
CA ALA A 654 9.15 -13.73 16.06
C ALA A 654 10.15 -14.89 15.95
N GLU A 655 10.17 -15.61 14.84
CA GLU A 655 11.15 -16.70 14.61
C GLU A 655 12.59 -16.16 14.53
N ALA A 656 12.77 -15.01 13.88
CA ALA A 656 14.09 -14.39 13.80
C ALA A 656 14.60 -13.94 15.19
N LEU A 657 13.72 -13.43 16.06
CA LEU A 657 14.07 -13.08 17.45
C LEU A 657 14.49 -14.30 18.29
N LEU A 658 13.98 -15.47 17.96
CA LEU A 658 14.37 -16.75 18.59
C LEU A 658 15.66 -17.35 18.00
N GLY A 659 16.17 -16.77 16.91
CA GLY A 659 17.36 -17.26 16.21
C GLY A 659 17.07 -18.39 15.21
N HIS A 660 15.81 -18.60 14.83
CA HIS A 660 15.37 -19.62 13.88
C HIS A 660 15.38 -19.08 12.44
N GLY A 661 16.57 -18.79 11.90
CA GLY A 661 16.75 -18.17 10.60
C GLY A 661 16.15 -18.97 9.43
N ASP A 662 16.32 -20.29 9.41
CA ASP A 662 15.73 -21.16 8.40
C ASP A 662 14.21 -21.04 8.38
N GLN A 663 13.58 -21.01 9.56
CA GLN A 663 12.12 -20.94 9.65
C GLN A 663 11.58 -19.55 9.32
N ALA A 664 12.27 -18.50 9.77
CA ALA A 664 11.90 -17.10 9.43
C ALA A 664 11.94 -16.89 7.92
N PHE A 665 12.99 -17.37 7.26
CA PHE A 665 13.12 -17.30 5.80
C PHE A 665 12.09 -18.18 5.06
N THR A 666 11.79 -19.37 5.59
CA THR A 666 10.72 -20.24 5.05
C THR A 666 9.38 -19.50 5.03
N TYR A 667 8.99 -18.84 6.12
CA TYR A 667 7.76 -18.05 6.17
C TYR A 667 7.77 -16.86 5.20
N PHE A 668 8.93 -16.23 5.00
CA PHE A 668 9.06 -15.22 3.97
C PHE A 668 8.78 -15.81 2.58
N MET A 669 9.42 -16.89 2.21
CA MET A 669 9.29 -17.53 0.89
C MET A 669 7.88 -18.04 0.61
N GLU A 670 7.19 -18.58 1.61
CA GLU A 670 5.80 -19.05 1.51
C GLU A 670 4.83 -17.91 1.22
N ASN A 671 5.09 -16.70 1.74
CA ASN A 671 4.22 -15.53 1.57
C ASN A 671 4.69 -14.57 0.47
N ALA A 672 5.97 -14.60 0.08
CA ALA A 672 6.53 -13.61 -0.85
C ALA A 672 5.92 -13.72 -2.25
N PRO A 673 5.42 -12.62 -2.83
CA PRO A 673 4.89 -12.62 -4.19
C PRO A 673 5.90 -13.10 -5.22
N SER A 674 7.17 -12.66 -5.12
CA SER A 674 8.25 -13.04 -6.03
C SER A 674 8.52 -14.55 -6.08
N ALA A 675 8.39 -15.24 -4.94
CA ALA A 675 8.56 -16.69 -4.84
C ALA A 675 7.38 -17.49 -5.40
N GLN A 676 6.29 -16.81 -5.79
CA GLN A 676 5.07 -17.44 -6.33
C GLN A 676 4.79 -17.07 -7.79
N ASN A 677 5.79 -16.54 -8.49
CA ASN A 677 5.65 -16.13 -9.89
C ASN A 677 5.27 -17.30 -10.83
N ASP A 678 5.73 -18.51 -10.56
CA ASP A 678 5.39 -19.73 -11.27
C ASP A 678 3.97 -20.26 -10.97
N ARG A 679 3.34 -19.76 -9.91
CA ARG A 679 1.99 -20.14 -9.41
C ARG A 679 0.92 -19.08 -9.70
N ALA A 680 1.12 -18.22 -10.70
CA ALA A 680 0.24 -17.09 -11.01
C ALA A 680 -1.23 -17.49 -11.23
N GLU A 681 -1.50 -18.66 -11.82
CA GLU A 681 -2.85 -19.17 -12.05
C GLU A 681 -3.57 -19.59 -10.76
N ILE A 682 -2.85 -19.97 -9.72
CA ILE A 682 -3.37 -20.27 -8.38
C ILE A 682 -3.54 -18.96 -7.62
N ARG A 683 -2.46 -18.20 -7.49
CA ARG A 683 -2.41 -16.96 -6.75
C ARG A 683 -3.36 -15.88 -7.31
N LYS A 684 -3.46 -15.77 -8.64
CA LYS A 684 -4.20 -14.79 -9.45
C LYS A 684 -3.76 -13.34 -9.28
N LEU A 685 -3.28 -12.95 -8.12
CA LEU A 685 -2.79 -11.61 -7.82
C LEU A 685 -1.41 -11.37 -8.44
N GLU A 686 -1.02 -10.11 -8.57
CA GLU A 686 0.26 -9.66 -9.09
C GLU A 686 1.44 -10.33 -8.35
N PRO A 687 2.46 -10.85 -9.04
CA PRO A 687 3.61 -11.47 -8.40
C PRO A 687 4.63 -10.46 -7.81
N TYR A 688 4.36 -9.16 -7.90
CA TYR A 688 5.22 -8.08 -7.41
C TYR A 688 4.59 -7.24 -6.29
N CYS A 689 3.39 -7.56 -5.82
CA CYS A 689 2.81 -6.88 -4.66
C CYS A 689 2.15 -7.86 -3.69
N TYR A 690 2.08 -7.47 -2.42
CA TYR A 690 1.36 -8.21 -1.40
C TYR A 690 -0.15 -8.02 -1.53
N GLY A 691 -0.89 -9.08 -1.18
CA GLY A 691 -2.32 -9.04 -0.89
C GLY A 691 -2.59 -8.96 0.60
N GLN A 692 -3.83 -8.61 0.97
CA GLN A 692 -4.27 -8.61 2.37
C GLN A 692 -4.31 -10.03 2.95
N PHE A 693 -4.83 -10.98 2.16
CA PHE A 693 -4.90 -12.38 2.57
C PHE A 693 -4.80 -13.34 1.38
N THR A 694 -4.42 -14.56 1.68
CA THR A 694 -4.48 -15.71 0.78
C THR A 694 -5.47 -16.72 1.36
N GLU A 695 -6.27 -17.38 0.51
CA GLU A 695 -7.23 -18.40 0.95
C GLU A 695 -6.48 -19.58 1.59
N GLY A 696 -6.91 -19.97 2.80
CA GLY A 696 -6.31 -21.02 3.60
C GLY A 696 -6.76 -22.42 3.17
N LYS A 697 -6.22 -23.43 3.89
CA LYS A 697 -6.43 -24.87 3.60
C LYS A 697 -7.88 -25.34 3.59
N ASP A 698 -8.77 -24.61 4.27
CA ASP A 698 -10.20 -24.95 4.36
C ASP A 698 -11.02 -24.35 3.20
N SER A 699 -10.41 -23.53 2.33
CA SER A 699 -11.05 -23.03 1.12
C SER A 699 -10.85 -23.98 -0.05
N PRO A 700 -11.87 -24.14 -0.95
CA PRO A 700 -11.71 -24.87 -2.21
C PRO A 700 -10.73 -24.18 -3.18
N HIS A 701 -10.31 -22.94 -2.89
CA HIS A 701 -9.39 -22.15 -3.68
C HIS A 701 -8.09 -21.84 -2.92
N PHE A 702 -7.62 -22.80 -2.14
CA PHE A 702 -6.38 -22.70 -1.37
C PHE A 702 -5.23 -22.12 -2.20
N GLY A 703 -4.57 -21.08 -1.68
CA GLY A 703 -3.47 -20.38 -2.34
C GLY A 703 -3.87 -19.16 -3.17
N ARG A 704 -5.19 -18.89 -3.38
CA ARG A 704 -5.65 -17.68 -4.08
C ARG A 704 -5.51 -16.45 -3.19
N SER A 705 -4.82 -15.41 -3.68
CA SER A 705 -4.61 -14.16 -2.95
C SER A 705 -5.61 -13.08 -3.35
N HIS A 706 -5.90 -12.15 -2.43
CA HIS A 706 -6.91 -11.11 -2.60
C HIS A 706 -6.47 -9.76 -2.02
N VAL A 707 -7.15 -8.68 -2.47
CA VAL A 707 -7.02 -7.30 -1.98
C VAL A 707 -5.58 -6.82 -2.10
N HIS A 708 -5.19 -6.57 -3.33
CA HIS A 708 -3.83 -6.21 -3.72
C HIS A 708 -3.38 -4.82 -3.21
N TRP A 709 -2.07 -4.63 -3.13
CA TRP A 709 -1.35 -3.40 -2.88
C TRP A 709 -1.55 -2.79 -1.49
N LEU A 710 -2.71 -2.22 -1.20
CA LEU A 710 -2.93 -1.43 0.00
C LEU A 710 -3.23 -2.32 1.22
N THR A 711 -2.18 -2.79 1.84
CA THR A 711 -2.23 -3.70 2.99
C THR A 711 -1.04 -3.47 3.92
N GLY A 712 -1.29 -3.58 5.24
CA GLY A 712 -0.23 -3.56 6.25
C GLY A 712 0.77 -4.70 6.14
N THR A 713 0.54 -5.66 5.25
CA THR A 713 1.48 -6.74 4.95
C THR A 713 2.83 -6.21 4.49
N ALA A 714 2.82 -5.21 3.60
CA ALA A 714 4.06 -4.63 3.06
C ALA A 714 4.99 -4.15 4.17
N SER A 715 4.47 -3.36 5.11
CA SER A 715 5.24 -2.82 6.23
C SER A 715 5.65 -3.89 7.25
N THR A 716 4.76 -4.81 7.63
CA THR A 716 5.10 -5.84 8.63
C THR A 716 6.12 -6.84 8.11
N VAL A 717 6.02 -7.24 6.84
CA VAL A 717 7.02 -8.12 6.21
C VAL A 717 8.35 -7.38 6.03
N MET A 718 8.34 -6.09 5.65
CA MET A 718 9.56 -5.28 5.58
C MET A 718 10.28 -5.23 6.94
N VAL A 719 9.55 -4.95 8.02
CA VAL A 719 10.09 -4.97 9.39
C VAL A 719 10.60 -6.36 9.76
N GLY A 720 9.84 -7.42 9.46
CA GLY A 720 10.24 -8.81 9.72
C GLY A 720 11.54 -9.19 9.00
N CYS A 721 11.73 -8.70 7.77
CA CYS A 721 12.95 -8.95 7.00
C CYS A 721 14.12 -8.09 7.47
N VAL A 722 13.93 -6.76 7.61
CA VAL A 722 15.02 -5.82 7.94
C VAL A 722 15.48 -6.01 9.38
N GLU A 723 14.57 -6.00 10.34
CA GLU A 723 14.91 -6.11 11.77
C GLU A 723 15.05 -7.57 12.24
N GLY A 724 14.33 -8.50 11.61
CA GLY A 724 14.38 -9.93 11.91
C GLY A 724 15.49 -10.64 11.15
N ILE A 725 15.27 -10.97 9.88
CA ILE A 725 16.20 -11.81 9.08
C ILE A 725 17.56 -11.12 8.94
N LEU A 726 17.61 -9.88 8.47
CA LEU A 726 18.87 -9.13 8.28
C LEU A 726 19.43 -8.60 9.60
N GLY A 727 18.61 -8.48 10.64
CA GLY A 727 19.01 -8.10 11.98
C GLY A 727 19.38 -6.65 12.16
N MET A 728 18.93 -5.73 11.29
CA MET A 728 19.22 -4.28 11.39
C MET A 728 18.32 -3.65 12.45
N ARG A 729 18.83 -3.40 13.63
CA ARG A 729 18.07 -2.90 14.79
C ARG A 729 18.69 -1.61 15.34
N PRO A 730 18.27 -0.44 14.82
CA PRO A 730 18.67 0.86 15.36
C PRO A 730 18.18 1.06 16.80
N ASP A 731 18.96 1.81 17.59
CA ASP A 731 18.55 2.36 18.87
C ASP A 731 19.01 3.83 19.00
N PHE A 732 18.82 4.45 20.17
CA PHE A 732 19.17 5.86 20.36
C PHE A 732 20.67 6.14 20.18
N GLY A 733 21.54 5.21 20.52
CA GLY A 733 22.98 5.36 20.48
C GLY A 733 23.66 4.86 19.19
N GLY A 734 22.98 4.03 18.39
CA GLY A 734 23.63 3.43 17.23
C GLY A 734 22.82 2.35 16.51
N LEU A 735 23.52 1.33 16.04
CA LEU A 735 22.96 0.22 15.27
C LEU A 735 23.45 -1.12 15.80
N ARG A 736 22.51 -1.98 16.20
CA ARG A 736 22.78 -3.39 16.49
C ARG A 736 22.58 -4.24 15.23
N ILE A 737 23.52 -5.14 14.95
CA ILE A 737 23.42 -6.07 13.82
C ILE A 737 23.31 -7.49 14.39
N ALA A 738 22.13 -8.09 14.28
CA ALA A 738 21.79 -9.38 14.85
C ALA A 738 21.04 -10.26 13.83
N PRO A 739 21.72 -10.72 12.76
CA PRO A 739 21.11 -11.49 11.69
C PRO A 739 20.57 -12.83 12.18
N SER A 740 19.45 -13.25 11.60
CA SER A 740 18.85 -14.57 11.77
C SER A 740 18.48 -15.10 10.38
N ILE A 741 19.42 -15.81 9.77
CA ILE A 741 19.43 -16.16 8.34
C ILE A 741 19.41 -17.68 8.13
N PRO A 742 19.08 -18.17 6.94
CA PRO A 742 19.29 -19.57 6.59
C PRO A 742 20.72 -20.03 6.83
N ALA A 743 20.88 -21.22 7.37
CA ALA A 743 22.19 -21.78 7.67
C ALA A 743 23.07 -22.01 6.44
N ASP A 744 22.45 -22.15 5.26
CA ASP A 744 23.13 -22.35 3.97
C ASP A 744 23.59 -21.04 3.29
N TRP A 745 23.29 -19.88 3.88
CA TRP A 745 23.85 -18.62 3.41
C TRP A 745 25.28 -18.43 3.89
N ASP A 746 26.24 -18.47 2.97
CA ASP A 746 27.65 -18.28 3.29
C ASP A 746 27.97 -16.81 3.62
N GLN A 747 27.35 -15.89 2.89
CA GLN A 747 27.60 -14.45 2.97
C GLN A 747 26.46 -13.66 2.34
N PHE A 748 26.26 -12.42 2.84
CA PHE A 748 25.44 -11.40 2.17
C PHE A 748 25.96 -10.00 2.47
N THR A 749 25.50 -9.00 1.68
CA THR A 749 25.88 -7.60 1.88
C THR A 749 24.67 -6.69 1.99
N ILE A 750 24.83 -5.57 2.70
CA ILE A 750 23.83 -4.51 2.84
C ILE A 750 24.51 -3.17 2.58
N GLU A 751 23.89 -2.35 1.74
CA GLU A 751 24.17 -0.92 1.63
C GLU A 751 23.06 -0.17 2.38
N LYS A 752 23.44 0.68 3.34
CA LYS A 752 22.47 1.40 4.16
C LYS A 752 22.91 2.83 4.42
N ASP A 753 22.04 3.78 4.16
CA ASP A 753 22.20 5.13 4.68
C ASP A 753 21.62 5.22 6.09
N PHE A 754 22.43 5.70 7.03
CA PHE A 754 22.07 5.78 8.44
C PHE A 754 22.56 7.08 9.05
N ARG A 755 21.66 7.97 9.43
CA ARG A 755 21.97 9.26 10.08
C ARG A 755 23.03 10.09 9.31
N GLY A 756 22.88 10.15 7.99
CA GLY A 756 23.81 10.87 7.12
C GLY A 756 25.15 10.19 6.88
N LYS A 757 25.30 8.92 7.26
CA LYS A 757 26.45 8.06 7.00
C LYS A 757 26.07 6.95 6.04
N HIS A 758 26.97 6.55 5.17
CA HIS A 758 26.78 5.38 4.30
C HIS A 758 27.53 4.18 4.89
N LEU A 759 26.81 3.07 5.11
CA LEU A 759 27.31 1.84 5.67
C LEU A 759 27.36 0.74 4.61
N HIS A 760 28.54 0.22 4.32
CA HIS A 760 28.72 -1.02 3.56
C HIS A 760 28.96 -2.16 4.54
N ILE A 761 27.99 -3.06 4.67
CA ILE A 761 27.95 -4.13 5.65
C ILE A 761 28.13 -5.48 4.95
N VAL A 762 29.12 -6.24 5.37
CA VAL A 762 29.35 -7.63 4.95
C VAL A 762 29.11 -8.54 6.12
N VAL A 763 28.20 -9.49 5.95
CA VAL A 763 27.94 -10.55 6.94
C VAL A 763 28.45 -11.88 6.39
N GLU A 764 29.39 -12.50 7.12
CA GLU A 764 30.00 -13.78 6.79
C GLU A 764 29.48 -14.88 7.73
N ASN A 765 29.14 -16.03 7.21
CA ASN A 765 28.61 -17.19 7.97
C ASN A 765 29.46 -18.47 7.76
N PRO A 766 30.73 -18.46 8.14
CA PRO A 766 31.64 -19.59 7.87
C PRO A 766 31.32 -20.86 8.67
N GLU A 767 30.50 -20.74 9.73
CA GLU A 767 30.12 -21.87 10.59
C GLU A 767 28.72 -22.40 10.27
N HIS A 768 28.04 -21.83 9.24
CA HIS A 768 26.69 -22.21 8.80
C HIS A 768 25.67 -22.22 9.94
N VAL A 769 25.70 -21.19 10.78
CA VAL A 769 24.75 -21.02 11.87
C VAL A 769 23.56 -20.17 11.41
N GLN A 770 22.44 -20.28 12.12
CA GLN A 770 21.25 -19.49 11.81
C GLN A 770 21.27 -18.10 12.46
N SER A 771 22.00 -17.93 13.56
CA SER A 771 22.09 -16.68 14.32
C SER A 771 23.36 -16.66 15.16
N GLY A 772 23.69 -15.51 15.72
CA GLY A 772 24.86 -15.32 16.57
C GLY A 772 25.92 -14.41 15.92
N CYS A 773 26.80 -13.87 16.76
CA CYS A 773 27.89 -12.99 16.33
C CYS A 773 29.18 -13.38 17.05
N LYS A 774 30.18 -13.83 16.32
CA LYS A 774 31.52 -14.12 16.81
C LYS A 774 32.39 -12.88 16.90
N ALA A 775 32.24 -11.97 15.93
CA ALA A 775 33.01 -10.74 15.87
C ALA A 775 32.36 -9.72 14.95
N LEU A 776 32.40 -8.46 15.37
CA LEU A 776 32.02 -7.31 14.56
C LEU A 776 33.24 -6.37 14.42
N TYR A 777 33.49 -5.92 13.19
CA TYR A 777 34.53 -4.95 12.87
C TYR A 777 33.90 -3.73 12.20
N VAL A 778 34.33 -2.51 12.64
CA VAL A 778 33.94 -1.24 12.04
C VAL A 778 35.20 -0.53 11.61
N ASN A 779 35.38 -0.28 10.31
CA ASN A 779 36.59 0.29 9.75
C ASN A 779 37.87 -0.43 10.27
N GLU A 780 37.85 -1.77 10.29
CA GLU A 780 38.88 -2.69 10.78
C GLU A 780 39.08 -2.71 12.32
N GLU A 781 38.41 -1.84 13.08
CA GLU A 781 38.42 -1.87 14.56
C GLU A 781 37.38 -2.92 15.04
N LYS A 782 37.85 -3.84 15.91
CA LYS A 782 36.98 -4.84 16.52
C LYS A 782 36.11 -4.23 17.61
N MET A 783 34.78 -4.43 17.52
CA MET A 783 33.81 -4.03 18.56
C MET A 783 33.75 -5.08 19.69
N GLU A 784 33.25 -4.65 20.85
CA GLU A 784 33.08 -5.54 22.01
C GLU A 784 31.96 -6.57 21.80
N ASP A 785 30.86 -6.13 21.16
CA ASP A 785 29.70 -6.96 20.83
C ASP A 785 29.20 -6.70 19.38
N ASN A 786 27.96 -7.04 19.07
CA ASN A 786 27.34 -6.83 17.76
C ASN A 786 26.70 -5.42 17.61
N TYR A 787 27.25 -4.41 18.26
CA TYR A 787 26.74 -3.05 18.30
C TYR A 787 27.73 -2.03 17.75
N ILE A 788 27.23 -1.10 16.93
CA ILE A 788 28.00 0.01 16.32
C ILE A 788 27.50 1.32 16.91
N PRO A 789 28.25 1.94 17.83
CA PRO A 789 27.94 3.30 18.30
C PRO A 789 28.07 4.31 17.15
N VAL A 790 27.21 5.34 17.12
CA VAL A 790 27.21 6.35 16.05
C VAL A 790 28.56 7.06 15.93
N GLU A 791 29.24 7.31 17.03
CA GLU A 791 30.55 7.95 17.07
C GLU A 791 31.69 7.12 16.42
N LYS A 792 31.46 5.82 16.19
CA LYS A 792 32.41 4.97 15.45
C LYS A 792 32.15 4.98 13.94
N MET A 793 31.07 5.58 13.50
CA MET A 793 30.69 5.66 12.08
C MET A 793 31.36 6.88 11.42
N THR A 794 31.85 6.69 10.23
CA THR A 794 32.39 7.75 9.34
C THR A 794 31.41 7.95 8.16
N ASP A 795 31.65 8.96 7.32
CA ASP A 795 30.81 9.23 6.15
C ASP A 795 30.71 8.02 5.21
N GLN A 796 31.76 7.19 5.15
CA GLN A 796 31.79 5.89 4.48
C GLN A 796 32.28 4.86 5.49
N THR A 797 31.39 4.08 6.05
CA THR A 797 31.68 3.09 7.11
C THR A 797 31.67 1.68 6.53
N LYS A 798 32.80 0.98 6.70
CA LYS A 798 32.88 -0.45 6.36
C LYS A 798 32.61 -1.29 7.59
N VAL A 799 31.65 -2.18 7.49
CA VAL A 799 31.26 -3.09 8.57
C VAL A 799 31.44 -4.53 8.11
N ARG A 800 32.04 -5.34 8.97
CA ARG A 800 32.17 -6.79 8.74
C ARG A 800 31.73 -7.55 9.99
N LEU A 801 30.71 -8.36 9.86
CA LEU A 801 30.21 -9.23 10.91
C LEU A 801 30.52 -10.69 10.55
N VAL A 802 31.10 -11.44 11.50
CA VAL A 802 31.31 -12.89 11.38
C VAL A 802 30.36 -13.60 12.34
N MET A 803 29.52 -14.46 11.79
CA MET A 803 28.57 -15.27 12.56
C MET A 803 29.24 -16.51 13.16
N ALA A 804 28.81 -16.92 14.38
CA ALA A 804 29.09 -18.21 15.01
C ALA A 804 28.13 -18.47 16.18
#